data_e3d7d9e5bb7b05e6e150f758a1d4febc
#
_entry.id   e3d7d9e5bb7b05e6e150f758a1d4febc
#
_cell.length_a   1.000
_cell.length_b   1.000
_cell.length_c   1.000
_cell.angle_alpha   90.00
_cell.angle_beta   90.00
_cell.angle_gamma   90.00
#
_symmetry.space_group_name_H-M   'P 1'
#
loop_
_entity.id
_entity.type
_entity.pdbx_description
1 polymer ?
#
loop_
_entity_poly.entity_id
_entity_poly.type
_entity_poly.pdbx_seq_one_letter_code
_entity_poly.pdbx_strand_id
1 'polypeptide(L)'
;MAKEKFYITTPIYYPSDKLHIGHSYCTVATDTMARYKRLRGYDVMFLTGTDEHGQKIERIANGQGMTPKEYTDKVVAGIKDLWKLMEISYDRFIRTTDDYHIAAVQKIFKTLYDKGDIYKSSYEGWYCTPCESFFTETQLKDGKCPDCGRDVELLKEESYFFKLSKYGDRIIKYYEENPEFLQPNTRQNEMIANFLKPGLEDLCVSRTSFKWGVPVDFDPGHIVYVWIDALSNYVTAMGWGTDHDEDYQKYWPADVHVVGKEIVRFHAIIWPAMLMAMDMPLPKKVFGHGWLVINGGKMSKSVGNVVDPVVLCEKYGVDAIRYFLLREIAFGQDGNFTNEALIQRINSDLANDLGNLVSRTCGMIEKYFGGTLPADRVESEFDADLKAMAASVIPVVEEKMDNMLFSDALVEIWNLIRRTNKYIDETQPWVLCKDEAKKGELANALYNVAEAIRIVSILIQPFMPLTPAKIWAQLNIPAEATEWETTKTWGVLPAELAVQKGETLFPRIDMKKELAELEAAIKASQATSIANQGKNEEPKKEEKPAHEEPEYPAEITIDDFCKVQLKVGEVIESNEVPKSKKLLRNVVKFGDEERVIFSGIKGAYAPGELVGKRVVVAYNLAPRKMMGEISQGMILCAEDSDGKLSILTTLDENFESGSAIS
;
A
#
# COMPACT_ATOMS: atom_id res chain seq x y z
N MET A 1 31.94 10.33 19.11
CA MET A 1 31.24 9.06 19.45
C MET A 1 30.92 8.34 18.14
N ALA A 2 30.95 7.00 18.10
CA ALA A 2 30.49 6.27 16.92
C ALA A 2 28.99 6.58 16.71
N LYS A 3 28.57 6.75 15.45
CA LYS A 3 27.16 6.94 15.12
C LYS A 3 26.38 5.68 15.48
N GLU A 4 25.15 5.85 15.97
CA GLU A 4 24.22 4.75 16.17
C GLU A 4 23.84 4.16 14.81
N LYS A 5 23.83 2.83 14.69
CA LYS A 5 23.45 2.15 13.44
C LYS A 5 21.93 2.10 13.26
N PHE A 6 21.50 2.06 12.00
CA PHE A 6 20.11 1.79 11.65
C PHE A 6 20.05 1.01 10.34
N TYR A 7 19.57 -0.24 10.38
CA TYR A 7 19.43 -1.09 9.22
C TYR A 7 17.94 -1.27 8.87
N ILE A 8 17.55 -0.78 7.70
CA ILE A 8 16.17 -0.85 7.21
C ILE A 8 16.10 -1.48 5.82
N THR A 9 15.05 -2.24 5.55
CA THR A 9 14.90 -2.95 4.28
C THR A 9 13.50 -2.81 3.70
N THR A 10 13.39 -2.81 2.36
CA THR A 10 12.17 -3.19 1.66
C THR A 10 12.10 -4.72 1.54
N PRO A 11 10.98 -5.32 1.07
CA PRO A 11 11.07 -6.65 0.47
C PRO A 11 11.90 -6.58 -0.82
N ILE A 12 12.47 -7.69 -1.25
CA ILE A 12 13.01 -7.79 -2.60
C ILE A 12 11.87 -8.05 -3.58
N TYR A 13 11.85 -7.31 -4.69
CA TYR A 13 10.73 -7.30 -5.62
C TYR A 13 10.83 -8.39 -6.66
N TYR A 14 9.72 -9.10 -6.91
CA TYR A 14 9.67 -10.16 -7.91
C TYR A 14 9.59 -9.58 -9.33
N PRO A 15 10.64 -9.72 -10.18
CA PRO A 15 10.75 -9.00 -11.45
C PRO A 15 9.99 -9.71 -12.56
N SER A 16 8.74 -10.08 -12.33
CA SER A 16 7.89 -10.70 -13.36
C SER A 16 7.37 -9.70 -14.38
N ASP A 17 7.45 -8.40 -14.08
CA ASP A 17 7.09 -7.29 -14.96
C ASP A 17 7.48 -5.95 -14.31
N LYS A 18 7.17 -4.81 -14.97
CA LYS A 18 7.35 -3.46 -14.41
C LYS A 18 6.67 -3.31 -13.05
N LEU A 19 7.31 -2.58 -12.15
CA LEU A 19 6.72 -2.23 -10.86
C LEU A 19 5.60 -1.19 -11.03
N HIS A 20 4.63 -1.22 -10.14
CA HIS A 20 3.51 -0.27 -10.09
C HIS A 20 3.58 0.61 -8.83
N ILE A 21 2.68 1.59 -8.73
CA ILE A 21 2.66 2.56 -7.63
C ILE A 21 2.61 1.92 -6.23
N GLY A 22 2.04 0.72 -6.08
CA GLY A 22 2.04 -0.01 -4.80
C GLY A 22 3.43 -0.43 -4.34
N HIS A 23 4.33 -0.83 -5.26
CA HIS A 23 5.74 -1.08 -4.93
C HIS A 23 6.47 0.22 -4.57
N SER A 24 6.17 1.30 -5.30
CA SER A 24 6.72 2.63 -5.01
C SER A 24 6.29 3.12 -3.63
N TYR A 25 5.06 2.84 -3.19
CA TYR A 25 4.57 3.19 -1.85
C TYR A 25 5.45 2.59 -0.74
N CYS A 26 5.72 1.28 -0.81
CA CYS A 26 6.61 0.61 0.13
C CYS A 26 8.02 1.21 0.14
N THR A 27 8.61 1.38 -1.06
CA THR A 27 9.99 1.85 -1.20
C THR A 27 10.15 3.31 -0.77
N VAL A 28 9.18 4.18 -1.11
CA VAL A 28 9.18 5.59 -0.69
C VAL A 28 9.05 5.72 0.83
N ALA A 29 8.19 4.91 1.47
CA ALA A 29 8.07 4.90 2.93
C ALA A 29 9.38 4.48 3.61
N THR A 30 10.02 3.42 3.10
CA THR A 30 11.31 2.93 3.60
C THR A 30 12.42 3.97 3.40
N ASP A 31 12.49 4.59 2.22
CA ASP A 31 13.44 5.67 1.90
C ASP A 31 13.24 6.90 2.79
N THR A 32 11.99 7.26 3.06
CA THR A 32 11.67 8.38 3.94
C THR A 32 12.20 8.15 5.35
N MET A 33 12.05 6.94 5.90
CA MET A 33 12.62 6.58 7.18
C MET A 33 14.16 6.59 7.14
N ALA A 34 14.77 6.04 6.10
CA ALA A 34 16.22 6.03 5.93
C ALA A 34 16.79 7.46 5.89
N ARG A 35 16.17 8.36 5.11
CA ARG A 35 16.53 9.79 5.04
C ARG A 35 16.37 10.49 6.39
N TYR A 36 15.25 10.27 7.07
CA TYR A 36 15.02 10.83 8.41
C TYR A 36 16.12 10.40 9.38
N LYS A 37 16.42 9.11 9.46
CA LYS A 37 17.49 8.61 10.36
C LYS A 37 18.86 9.17 10.02
N ARG A 38 19.20 9.33 8.72
CA ARG A 38 20.46 10.00 8.30
C ARG A 38 20.52 11.46 8.77
N LEU A 39 19.40 12.20 8.63
CA LEU A 39 19.30 13.58 9.12
C LEU A 39 19.45 13.67 10.64
N ARG A 40 19.02 12.65 11.38
CA ARG A 40 19.19 12.50 12.83
C ARG A 40 20.62 12.02 13.21
N GLY A 41 21.51 11.84 12.24
CA GLY A 41 22.90 11.50 12.48
C GLY A 41 23.21 10.00 12.62
N TYR A 42 22.25 9.11 12.33
CA TYR A 42 22.49 7.67 12.34
C TYR A 42 23.39 7.23 11.18
N ASP A 43 24.08 6.10 11.37
CA ASP A 43 24.76 5.37 10.32
C ASP A 43 23.78 4.36 9.71
N VAL A 44 23.20 4.74 8.58
CA VAL A 44 22.06 4.02 7.99
C VAL A 44 22.51 3.08 6.88
N MET A 45 22.03 1.85 6.93
CA MET A 45 22.06 0.87 5.83
C MET A 45 20.64 0.67 5.32
N PHE A 46 20.36 1.04 4.08
CA PHE A 46 19.10 0.81 3.40
C PHE A 46 19.27 -0.22 2.29
N LEU A 47 18.66 -1.40 2.46
CA LEU A 47 18.67 -2.51 1.51
C LEU A 47 17.35 -2.60 0.74
N THR A 48 17.46 -2.73 -0.57
CA THR A 48 16.40 -3.17 -1.48
C THR A 48 16.94 -4.17 -2.49
N GLY A 49 16.13 -4.75 -3.36
CA GLY A 49 16.61 -5.69 -4.36
C GLY A 49 15.52 -6.40 -5.12
N THR A 50 15.91 -7.51 -5.79
CA THR A 50 15.02 -8.32 -6.61
C THR A 50 15.13 -9.81 -6.27
N ASP A 51 13.96 -10.45 -6.19
CA ASP A 51 13.79 -11.90 -6.09
C ASP A 51 13.61 -12.48 -7.50
N GLU A 52 14.67 -13.07 -8.06
CA GLU A 52 14.76 -13.35 -9.50
C GLU A 52 14.53 -14.83 -9.86
N HIS A 53 14.45 -15.70 -8.88
CA HIS A 53 14.27 -17.13 -9.09
C HIS A 53 12.79 -17.52 -9.15
N GLY A 54 12.51 -18.76 -9.60
CA GLY A 54 11.18 -19.35 -9.59
C GLY A 54 10.63 -19.70 -10.98
N GLN A 55 9.64 -20.60 -10.96
CA GLN A 55 9.02 -21.17 -12.15
C GLN A 55 8.35 -20.12 -13.05
N LYS A 56 7.76 -19.09 -12.42
CA LYS A 56 7.05 -18.03 -13.15
C LYS A 56 8.00 -17.22 -14.03
N ILE A 57 9.18 -16.85 -13.51
CA ILE A 57 10.22 -16.15 -14.29
C ILE A 57 10.70 -17.03 -15.44
N GLU A 58 10.99 -18.31 -15.16
CA GLU A 58 11.42 -19.26 -16.20
C GLU A 58 10.39 -19.37 -17.33
N ARG A 59 9.09 -19.50 -16.99
CA ARG A 59 8.01 -19.57 -18.00
C ARG A 59 7.88 -18.29 -18.82
N ILE A 60 7.96 -17.12 -18.17
CA ILE A 60 7.87 -15.82 -18.88
C ILE A 60 9.06 -15.63 -19.82
N ALA A 61 10.27 -15.90 -19.36
CA ALA A 61 11.48 -15.76 -20.18
C ALA A 61 11.44 -16.69 -21.39
N ASN A 62 11.13 -17.97 -21.18
CA ASN A 62 10.99 -18.95 -22.25
C ASN A 62 9.91 -18.55 -23.27
N GLY A 63 8.78 -18.00 -22.81
CA GLY A 63 7.72 -17.50 -23.67
C GLY A 63 8.14 -16.30 -24.54
N GLN A 64 9.19 -15.58 -24.14
CA GLN A 64 9.79 -14.48 -24.89
C GLN A 64 11.05 -14.87 -25.68
N GLY A 65 11.44 -16.16 -25.65
CA GLY A 65 12.65 -16.65 -26.31
C GLY A 65 13.95 -16.16 -25.68
N MET A 66 13.92 -15.81 -24.38
CA MET A 66 15.05 -15.32 -23.60
C MET A 66 15.43 -16.34 -22.53
N THR A 67 16.68 -16.31 -22.07
CA THR A 67 17.05 -16.98 -20.83
C THR A 67 16.46 -16.24 -19.63
N PRO A 68 16.18 -16.93 -18.51
CA PRO A 68 15.69 -16.26 -17.30
C PRO A 68 16.61 -15.12 -16.83
N LYS A 69 17.93 -15.27 -16.94
CA LYS A 69 18.91 -14.24 -16.58
C LYS A 69 18.81 -12.99 -17.46
N GLU A 70 18.74 -13.15 -18.78
CA GLU A 70 18.57 -12.03 -19.71
C GLU A 70 17.25 -11.28 -19.46
N TYR A 71 16.19 -12.04 -19.17
CA TYR A 71 14.89 -11.45 -18.85
C TYR A 71 14.95 -10.63 -17.56
N THR A 72 15.49 -11.20 -16.47
CA THR A 72 15.61 -10.50 -15.18
C THR A 72 16.55 -9.31 -15.27
N ASP A 73 17.67 -9.40 -16.01
CA ASP A 73 18.59 -8.26 -16.24
C ASP A 73 17.86 -7.06 -16.87
N LYS A 74 16.99 -7.32 -17.85
CA LYS A 74 16.19 -6.28 -18.49
C LYS A 74 15.18 -5.64 -17.54
N VAL A 75 14.47 -6.44 -16.74
CA VAL A 75 13.46 -5.90 -15.81
C VAL A 75 14.12 -5.16 -14.66
N VAL A 76 15.22 -5.69 -14.12
CA VAL A 76 15.99 -5.06 -13.03
C VAL A 76 16.56 -3.71 -13.44
N ALA A 77 17.03 -3.56 -14.70
CA ALA A 77 17.47 -2.27 -15.21
C ALA A 77 16.34 -1.22 -15.09
N GLY A 78 15.11 -1.57 -15.52
CA GLY A 78 13.95 -0.68 -15.38
C GLY A 78 13.54 -0.38 -13.93
N ILE A 79 13.75 -1.34 -13.01
CA ILE A 79 13.51 -1.11 -11.57
C ILE A 79 14.53 -0.10 -11.01
N LYS A 80 15.80 -0.23 -11.36
CA LYS A 80 16.84 0.73 -10.94
C LYS A 80 16.61 2.12 -11.50
N ASP A 81 16.14 2.22 -12.77
CA ASP A 81 15.78 3.50 -13.39
C ASP A 81 14.59 4.16 -12.65
N LEU A 82 13.58 3.36 -12.27
CA LEU A 82 12.45 3.85 -11.45
C LEU A 82 12.93 4.37 -10.08
N TRP A 83 13.80 3.63 -9.39
CA TRP A 83 14.32 4.07 -8.09
C TRP A 83 15.16 5.33 -8.21
N LYS A 84 15.95 5.46 -9.30
CA LYS A 84 16.67 6.69 -9.60
C LYS A 84 15.72 7.86 -9.87
N LEU A 85 14.67 7.66 -10.68
CA LEU A 85 13.66 8.68 -10.95
C LEU A 85 12.99 9.16 -9.66
N MET A 86 12.65 8.23 -8.75
CA MET A 86 11.95 8.53 -7.51
C MET A 86 12.87 9.00 -6.37
N GLU A 87 14.16 9.25 -6.64
CA GLU A 87 15.15 9.70 -5.64
C GLU A 87 15.31 8.72 -4.46
N ILE A 88 15.22 7.39 -4.73
CA ILE A 88 15.40 6.38 -3.69
C ILE A 88 16.88 6.25 -3.31
N SER A 89 17.21 6.44 -2.05
CA SER A 89 18.56 6.54 -1.52
C SER A 89 19.07 5.24 -0.89
N TYR A 90 18.79 4.09 -1.53
CA TYR A 90 19.30 2.80 -1.03
C TYR A 90 20.83 2.74 -1.08
N ASP A 91 21.42 2.05 -0.09
CA ASP A 91 22.87 1.83 -0.01
C ASP A 91 23.25 0.53 -0.72
N ARG A 92 22.37 -0.49 -0.68
CA ARG A 92 22.56 -1.78 -1.36
C ARG A 92 21.34 -2.22 -2.14
N PHE A 93 21.61 -2.79 -3.31
CA PHE A 93 20.65 -3.44 -4.16
C PHE A 93 21.10 -4.88 -4.39
N ILE A 94 20.45 -5.84 -3.73
CA ILE A 94 20.74 -7.26 -3.88
C ILE A 94 19.95 -7.88 -5.02
N ARG A 95 20.55 -8.84 -5.70
CA ARG A 95 19.90 -9.74 -6.65
C ARG A 95 20.04 -11.17 -6.15
N THR A 96 18.97 -11.96 -6.12
CA THR A 96 19.09 -13.37 -5.71
C THR A 96 19.93 -14.20 -6.68
N THR A 97 20.20 -13.66 -7.88
CA THR A 97 21.12 -14.24 -8.88
C THR A 97 22.59 -13.83 -8.69
N ASP A 98 22.93 -13.05 -7.67
CA ASP A 98 24.33 -12.74 -7.35
C ASP A 98 25.05 -13.98 -6.80
N ASP A 99 26.26 -14.28 -7.29
CA ASP A 99 27.01 -15.51 -6.94
C ASP A 99 27.25 -15.66 -5.44
N TYR A 100 27.56 -14.54 -4.75
CA TYR A 100 27.77 -14.56 -3.29
C TYR A 100 26.50 -14.91 -2.53
N HIS A 101 25.35 -14.48 -3.03
CA HIS A 101 24.04 -14.80 -2.45
C HIS A 101 23.72 -16.28 -2.63
N ILE A 102 23.88 -16.80 -3.85
CA ILE A 102 23.67 -18.22 -4.16
C ILE A 102 24.53 -19.10 -3.24
N ALA A 103 25.83 -18.81 -3.11
CA ALA A 103 26.73 -19.57 -2.24
C ALA A 103 26.31 -19.50 -0.76
N ALA A 104 25.87 -18.33 -0.28
CA ALA A 104 25.40 -18.17 1.09
C ALA A 104 24.08 -18.90 1.35
N VAL A 105 23.13 -18.90 0.39
CA VAL A 105 21.88 -19.68 0.49
C VAL A 105 22.16 -21.17 0.54
N GLN A 106 23.08 -21.68 -0.27
CA GLN A 106 23.54 -23.07 -0.20
C GLN A 106 24.09 -23.41 1.18
N LYS A 107 24.92 -22.55 1.76
CA LYS A 107 25.46 -22.68 3.11
C LYS A 107 24.36 -22.69 4.17
N ILE A 108 23.35 -21.82 4.06
CA ILE A 108 22.18 -21.80 4.96
C ILE A 108 21.43 -23.13 4.88
N PHE A 109 21.08 -23.56 3.67
CA PHE A 109 20.33 -24.79 3.45
C PHE A 109 21.08 -26.03 4.00
N LYS A 110 22.38 -26.10 3.72
CA LYS A 110 23.24 -27.21 4.25
C LYS A 110 23.33 -27.15 5.77
N THR A 111 23.48 -25.97 6.37
CA THR A 111 23.55 -25.82 7.84
C THR A 111 22.27 -26.31 8.49
N LEU A 112 21.11 -25.97 7.95
CA LEU A 112 19.81 -26.41 8.45
C LEU A 112 19.63 -27.93 8.28
N TYR A 113 20.12 -28.48 7.16
CA TYR A 113 20.12 -29.92 6.92
C TYR A 113 21.03 -30.67 7.90
N ASP A 114 22.27 -30.24 8.10
CA ASP A 114 23.25 -30.88 9.02
C ASP A 114 22.77 -30.81 10.48
N LYS A 115 22.00 -29.75 10.87
CA LYS A 115 21.35 -29.65 12.18
C LYS A 115 20.08 -30.52 12.31
N GLY A 116 19.62 -31.12 11.22
CA GLY A 116 18.41 -31.94 11.17
C GLY A 116 17.13 -31.16 11.25
N ASP A 117 17.18 -29.83 11.02
CA ASP A 117 15.99 -28.96 10.87
C ASP A 117 15.46 -29.03 9.44
N ILE A 118 16.23 -29.49 8.46
CA ILE A 118 15.76 -29.89 7.13
C ILE A 118 15.90 -31.39 6.98
N TYR A 119 14.90 -32.06 6.41
CA TYR A 119 14.90 -33.50 6.13
C TYR A 119 14.25 -33.79 4.77
N LYS A 120 14.58 -34.93 4.17
CA LYS A 120 14.05 -35.37 2.87
C LYS A 120 12.82 -36.26 3.05
N SER A 121 11.76 -35.98 2.28
CA SER A 121 10.51 -36.75 2.29
C SER A 121 9.81 -36.65 0.93
N SER A 122 8.78 -37.47 0.68
CA SER A 122 7.90 -37.33 -0.46
C SER A 122 6.68 -36.52 -0.05
N TYR A 123 6.28 -35.59 -0.90
CA TYR A 123 5.12 -34.74 -0.69
C TYR A 123 4.12 -34.88 -1.83
N GLU A 124 2.85 -34.88 -1.46
CA GLU A 124 1.74 -34.77 -2.37
C GLU A 124 0.85 -33.62 -1.86
N GLY A 125 0.70 -32.56 -2.66
CA GLY A 125 -0.06 -31.38 -2.23
C GLY A 125 -0.46 -30.50 -3.39
N TRP A 126 -1.37 -29.59 -3.13
CA TRP A 126 -1.94 -28.66 -4.09
C TRP A 126 -1.02 -27.44 -4.24
N TYR A 127 -0.44 -27.25 -5.41
CA TYR A 127 0.51 -26.19 -5.70
C TYR A 127 -0.13 -25.06 -6.52
N CYS A 128 0.01 -23.84 -6.03
CA CYS A 128 -0.36 -22.63 -6.77
C CYS A 128 0.88 -22.04 -7.44
N THR A 129 1.00 -22.19 -8.76
CA THR A 129 2.13 -21.63 -9.52
C THR A 129 2.24 -20.09 -9.42
N PRO A 130 1.14 -19.30 -9.44
CA PRO A 130 1.24 -17.86 -9.30
C PRO A 130 1.70 -17.35 -7.92
N CYS A 131 1.40 -18.09 -6.83
CA CYS A 131 1.81 -17.76 -5.47
C CYS A 131 3.07 -18.50 -5.05
N GLU A 132 3.51 -19.47 -5.87
CA GLU A 132 4.62 -20.38 -5.58
C GLU A 132 4.50 -21.06 -4.20
N SER A 133 3.26 -21.46 -3.85
CA SER A 133 2.93 -22.00 -2.53
C SER A 133 2.17 -23.31 -2.64
N PHE A 134 2.47 -24.23 -1.70
CA PHE A 134 1.70 -25.44 -1.50
C PHE A 134 0.61 -25.26 -0.45
N PHE A 135 -0.45 -26.01 -0.64
CA PHE A 135 -1.61 -26.06 0.26
C PHE A 135 -2.03 -27.52 0.46
N THR A 136 -2.51 -27.81 1.65
CA THR A 136 -3.27 -29.05 1.90
C THR A 136 -4.66 -28.90 1.32
N GLU A 137 -5.34 -30.02 1.05
CA GLU A 137 -6.73 -30.00 0.56
C GLU A 137 -7.68 -29.19 1.48
N THR A 138 -7.44 -29.25 2.79
CA THR A 138 -8.22 -28.52 3.80
C THR A 138 -7.96 -27.01 3.82
N GLN A 139 -6.84 -26.55 3.26
CA GLN A 139 -6.51 -25.15 3.16
C GLN A 139 -7.10 -24.49 1.90
N LEU A 140 -7.51 -25.30 0.92
CA LEU A 140 -8.10 -24.75 -0.30
C LEU A 140 -9.47 -24.12 0.00
N LYS A 141 -9.76 -23.03 -0.70
CA LYS A 141 -11.10 -22.41 -0.72
C LYS A 141 -11.76 -22.78 -2.04
N ASP A 142 -12.82 -23.60 -1.97
CA ASP A 142 -13.55 -24.08 -3.15
C ASP A 142 -12.66 -24.77 -4.19
N GLY A 143 -11.65 -25.54 -3.72
CA GLY A 143 -10.70 -26.23 -4.58
C GLY A 143 -9.62 -25.31 -5.21
N LYS A 144 -9.55 -24.04 -4.79
CA LYS A 144 -8.62 -23.01 -5.33
C LYS A 144 -7.66 -22.52 -4.26
N CYS A 145 -6.63 -21.81 -4.73
CA CYS A 145 -5.63 -21.19 -3.87
C CYS A 145 -6.28 -20.20 -2.88
N PRO A 146 -6.06 -20.33 -1.56
CA PRO A 146 -6.68 -19.45 -0.57
C PRO A 146 -6.15 -18.02 -0.62
N ASP A 147 -4.94 -17.81 -1.21
CA ASP A 147 -4.27 -16.52 -1.24
C ASP A 147 -4.64 -15.68 -2.48
N CYS A 148 -4.84 -16.33 -3.64
CA CYS A 148 -5.09 -15.60 -4.89
C CYS A 148 -6.34 -16.06 -5.67
N GLY A 149 -7.06 -17.09 -5.20
CA GLY A 149 -8.30 -17.60 -5.81
C GLY A 149 -8.10 -18.34 -7.15
N ARG A 150 -6.87 -18.59 -7.59
CA ARG A 150 -6.58 -19.29 -8.85
C ARG A 150 -6.55 -20.79 -8.67
N ASP A 151 -6.64 -21.51 -9.80
CA ASP A 151 -6.55 -22.97 -9.82
C ASP A 151 -5.20 -23.46 -9.28
N VAL A 152 -5.21 -24.63 -8.67
CA VAL A 152 -4.06 -25.31 -8.09
C VAL A 152 -3.87 -26.68 -8.75
N GLU A 153 -2.63 -27.13 -8.84
CA GLU A 153 -2.28 -28.43 -9.43
C GLU A 153 -1.82 -29.39 -8.31
N LEU A 154 -2.34 -30.63 -8.33
CA LEU A 154 -1.86 -31.65 -7.41
C LEU A 154 -0.48 -32.13 -7.88
N LEU A 155 0.55 -31.84 -7.10
CA LEU A 155 1.90 -32.27 -7.38
C LEU A 155 2.37 -33.31 -6.36
N LYS A 156 3.07 -34.32 -6.86
CA LYS A 156 3.75 -35.34 -6.05
C LYS A 156 5.22 -35.36 -6.42
N GLU A 157 6.07 -34.92 -5.51
CA GLU A 157 7.52 -34.92 -5.71
C GLU A 157 8.29 -35.29 -4.43
N GLU A 158 9.48 -35.79 -4.60
CA GLU A 158 10.45 -35.90 -3.52
C GLU A 158 10.98 -34.51 -3.23
N SER A 159 10.95 -34.10 -1.97
CA SER A 159 11.32 -32.74 -1.57
C SER A 159 11.98 -32.70 -0.21
N TYR A 160 12.69 -31.65 0.07
CA TYR A 160 13.17 -31.32 1.41
C TYR A 160 12.16 -30.52 2.18
N PHE A 161 12.06 -30.75 3.51
CA PHE A 161 11.13 -30.11 4.42
C PHE A 161 11.89 -29.45 5.56
N PHE A 162 11.55 -28.20 5.85
CA PHE A 162 11.99 -27.49 7.03
C PHE A 162 11.01 -27.76 8.19
N LYS A 163 11.50 -28.18 9.35
CA LYS A 163 10.70 -28.46 10.56
C LYS A 163 10.15 -27.19 11.17
N LEU A 164 9.32 -26.47 10.42
CA LEU A 164 8.70 -25.21 10.84
C LEU A 164 7.84 -25.41 12.09
N SER A 165 7.17 -26.57 12.20
CA SER A 165 6.33 -26.97 13.34
C SER A 165 7.07 -26.90 14.69
N LYS A 166 8.39 -27.12 14.71
CA LYS A 166 9.24 -27.04 15.91
C LYS A 166 9.34 -25.64 16.51
N TYR A 167 9.04 -24.59 15.73
CA TYR A 167 9.32 -23.20 16.10
C TYR A 167 8.09 -22.41 16.55
N GLY A 168 6.88 -22.95 16.41
CA GLY A 168 5.63 -22.24 16.70
C GLY A 168 5.58 -21.62 18.10
N ASP A 169 5.80 -22.45 19.14
CA ASP A 169 5.78 -22.00 20.53
C ASP A 169 6.89 -20.98 20.83
N ARG A 170 8.06 -21.13 20.20
CA ARG A 170 9.18 -20.19 20.38
C ARG A 170 8.86 -18.83 19.77
N ILE A 171 8.15 -18.79 18.65
CA ILE A 171 7.72 -17.56 17.99
C ILE A 171 6.64 -16.88 18.82
N ILE A 172 5.64 -17.62 19.34
CA ILE A 172 4.61 -17.07 20.23
C ILE A 172 5.28 -16.40 21.44
N LYS A 173 6.17 -17.12 22.13
CA LYS A 173 6.91 -16.61 23.25
C LYS A 173 7.71 -15.35 22.89
N TYR A 174 8.36 -15.34 21.72
CA TYR A 174 9.11 -14.18 21.26
C TYR A 174 8.20 -12.96 21.06
N TYR A 175 6.99 -13.14 20.52
CA TYR A 175 6.02 -12.06 20.37
C TYR A 175 5.56 -11.50 21.71
N GLU A 176 5.35 -12.36 22.70
CA GLU A 176 4.96 -11.96 24.07
C GLU A 176 6.08 -11.13 24.75
N GLU A 177 7.33 -11.55 24.56
CA GLU A 177 8.51 -10.85 25.10
C GLU A 177 8.88 -9.58 24.35
N ASN A 178 8.47 -9.47 23.07
CA ASN A 178 8.79 -8.36 22.15
C ASN A 178 7.54 -7.84 21.43
N PRO A 179 6.62 -7.14 22.11
CA PRO A 179 5.34 -6.73 21.55
C PRO A 179 5.46 -5.77 20.35
N GLU A 180 6.62 -5.10 20.21
CA GLU A 180 6.91 -4.20 19.08
C GLU A 180 7.50 -4.92 17.85
N PHE A 181 7.73 -6.24 17.94
CA PHE A 181 8.36 -7.00 16.86
C PHE A 181 7.53 -7.00 15.58
N LEU A 182 6.22 -7.18 15.67
CA LEU A 182 5.33 -7.18 14.51
C LEU A 182 4.30 -6.05 14.62
N GLN A 183 4.41 -5.10 13.70
CA GLN A 183 3.54 -3.92 13.63
C GLN A 183 2.84 -3.82 12.25
N PRO A 184 1.63 -3.23 12.19
CA PRO A 184 0.77 -2.87 13.32
C PRO A 184 0.24 -4.11 14.06
N ASN A 185 -0.20 -3.92 15.31
CA ASN A 185 -0.67 -5.01 16.19
C ASN A 185 -1.76 -5.90 15.58
N THR A 186 -2.54 -5.38 14.65
CA THR A 186 -3.53 -6.17 13.88
C THR A 186 -2.88 -7.32 13.13
N ARG A 187 -1.66 -7.13 12.61
CA ARG A 187 -0.90 -8.18 11.90
C ARG A 187 -0.38 -9.24 12.88
N GLN A 188 0.04 -8.83 14.06
CA GLN A 188 0.45 -9.78 15.10
C GLN A 188 -0.71 -10.68 15.52
N ASN A 189 -1.88 -10.09 15.77
CA ASN A 189 -3.09 -10.83 16.12
C ASN A 189 -3.50 -11.80 15.00
N GLU A 190 -3.41 -11.39 13.74
CA GLU A 190 -3.67 -12.22 12.56
C GLU A 190 -2.72 -13.42 12.49
N MET A 191 -1.41 -13.22 12.67
CA MET A 191 -0.42 -14.30 12.66
C MET A 191 -0.65 -15.29 13.80
N ILE A 192 -0.95 -14.80 14.99
CA ILE A 192 -1.22 -15.65 16.16
C ILE A 192 -2.50 -16.47 15.93
N ALA A 193 -3.60 -15.83 15.53
CA ALA A 193 -4.90 -16.47 15.42
C ALA A 193 -4.97 -17.48 14.26
N ASN A 194 -4.43 -17.10 13.10
CA ASN A 194 -4.64 -17.88 11.87
C ASN A 194 -3.55 -18.94 11.61
N PHE A 195 -2.34 -18.76 12.19
CA PHE A 195 -1.22 -19.65 11.88
C PHE A 195 -0.57 -20.29 13.12
N LEU A 196 -0.27 -19.49 14.15
CA LEU A 196 0.52 -20.00 15.28
C LEU A 196 -0.34 -20.83 16.25
N LYS A 197 -1.54 -20.37 16.63
CA LYS A 197 -2.44 -21.11 17.52
C LYS A 197 -2.98 -22.42 16.94
N PRO A 198 -3.32 -22.50 15.64
CA PRO A 198 -3.71 -23.78 15.04
C PRO A 198 -2.56 -24.81 14.98
N GLY A 199 -1.31 -24.34 15.11
CA GLY A 199 -0.09 -25.13 14.95
C GLY A 199 0.50 -24.99 13.54
N LEU A 200 1.83 -24.93 13.46
CA LEU A 200 2.55 -24.86 12.20
C LEU A 200 2.81 -26.27 11.65
N GLU A 201 2.68 -26.43 10.34
CA GLU A 201 3.11 -27.63 9.60
C GLU A 201 4.52 -27.41 9.05
N ASP A 202 5.22 -28.52 8.80
CA ASP A 202 6.55 -28.48 8.20
C ASP A 202 6.49 -27.95 6.76
N LEU A 203 7.42 -27.09 6.41
CA LEU A 203 7.42 -26.37 5.14
C LEU A 203 8.23 -27.12 4.09
N CYS A 204 7.67 -27.40 2.93
CA CYS A 204 8.40 -27.90 1.77
C CYS A 204 9.36 -26.83 1.24
N VAL A 205 10.67 -27.13 1.20
CA VAL A 205 11.74 -26.15 0.94
C VAL A 205 12.65 -26.49 -0.23
N SER A 206 12.24 -27.42 -1.10
CA SER A 206 12.91 -27.65 -2.38
C SER A 206 11.93 -27.99 -3.50
N ARG A 207 12.41 -27.93 -4.75
CA ARG A 207 11.69 -28.26 -5.97
C ARG A 207 12.53 -29.06 -6.92
N THR A 208 11.89 -29.92 -7.71
CA THR A 208 12.49 -30.68 -8.81
C THR A 208 11.84 -30.39 -10.16
N SER A 209 10.68 -29.75 -10.15
CA SER A 209 9.82 -29.52 -11.34
C SER A 209 10.31 -28.43 -12.29
N PHE A 210 11.25 -27.59 -11.88
CA PHE A 210 11.88 -26.54 -12.69
C PHE A 210 13.34 -26.33 -12.26
N LYS A 211 14.13 -25.54 -13.05
CA LYS A 211 15.58 -25.43 -12.87
C LYS A 211 16.08 -24.05 -12.49
N TRP A 212 15.27 -23.01 -12.66
CA TRP A 212 15.66 -21.63 -12.38
C TRP A 212 15.55 -21.34 -10.88
N GLY A 213 16.62 -21.57 -10.14
CA GLY A 213 16.71 -21.39 -8.68
C GLY A 213 18.10 -21.74 -8.17
N VAL A 214 18.34 -21.57 -6.88
CA VAL A 214 19.60 -21.96 -6.21
C VAL A 214 19.66 -23.48 -6.12
N PRO A 215 20.65 -24.15 -6.74
CA PRO A 215 20.75 -25.60 -6.63
C PRO A 215 21.18 -26.04 -5.21
N VAL A 216 20.63 -27.15 -4.73
CA VAL A 216 21.11 -27.80 -3.50
C VAL A 216 22.45 -28.44 -3.82
N ASP A 217 23.54 -27.97 -3.22
CA ASP A 217 24.91 -28.32 -3.59
C ASP A 217 25.21 -29.83 -3.42
N PHE A 218 24.66 -30.46 -2.39
CA PHE A 218 24.84 -31.93 -2.11
C PHE A 218 23.78 -32.82 -2.78
N ASP A 219 22.74 -32.21 -3.44
CA ASP A 219 21.70 -32.93 -4.20
C ASP A 219 21.23 -32.07 -5.40
N PRO A 220 22.01 -31.98 -6.48
CA PRO A 220 21.78 -31.05 -7.61
C PRO A 220 20.49 -31.30 -8.40
N GLY A 221 19.76 -32.39 -8.12
CA GLY A 221 18.41 -32.63 -8.65
C GLY A 221 17.35 -31.71 -8.08
N HIS A 222 17.65 -31.08 -6.95
CA HIS A 222 16.78 -30.17 -6.24
C HIS A 222 17.27 -28.72 -6.32
N ILE A 223 16.33 -27.77 -6.39
CA ILE A 223 16.59 -26.35 -6.16
C ILE A 223 15.93 -25.89 -4.87
N VAL A 224 16.55 -24.93 -4.20
CA VAL A 224 16.03 -24.33 -2.96
C VAL A 224 14.73 -23.61 -3.25
N TYR A 225 13.76 -23.73 -2.34
CA TYR A 225 12.49 -23.04 -2.42
C TYR A 225 12.65 -21.53 -2.34
N VAL A 226 11.92 -20.83 -3.20
CA VAL A 226 12.05 -19.38 -3.40
C VAL A 226 12.04 -18.56 -2.12
N TRP A 227 11.24 -18.91 -1.12
CA TRP A 227 11.19 -18.14 0.13
C TRP A 227 12.40 -18.38 1.06
N ILE A 228 13.05 -19.56 1.05
CA ILE A 228 14.32 -19.73 1.76
C ILE A 228 15.40 -18.89 1.09
N ASP A 229 15.43 -18.87 -0.24
CA ASP A 229 16.29 -18.04 -1.06
C ASP A 229 16.02 -16.55 -0.79
N ALA A 230 14.79 -16.09 -1.02
CA ALA A 230 14.42 -14.69 -0.89
C ALA A 230 14.65 -14.14 0.52
N LEU A 231 14.23 -14.83 1.59
CA LEU A 231 14.37 -14.32 2.96
C LEU A 231 15.84 -14.23 3.41
N SER A 232 16.70 -15.04 2.86
CA SER A 232 18.14 -15.01 3.16
C SER A 232 18.83 -13.71 2.71
N ASN A 233 18.22 -12.95 1.78
CA ASN A 233 18.78 -11.72 1.24
C ASN A 233 19.20 -10.72 2.34
N TYR A 234 18.44 -10.65 3.43
CA TYR A 234 18.65 -9.66 4.50
C TYR A 234 19.97 -9.81 5.24
N VAL A 235 20.53 -11.01 5.26
CA VAL A 235 21.84 -11.30 5.87
C VAL A 235 22.93 -11.46 4.82
N THR A 236 22.60 -12.06 3.66
CA THR A 236 23.60 -12.30 2.61
C THR A 236 24.04 -10.99 1.96
N ALA A 237 23.14 -10.01 1.79
CA ALA A 237 23.48 -8.67 1.32
C ALA A 237 24.48 -7.97 2.25
N MET A 238 24.52 -8.34 3.53
CA MET A 238 25.47 -7.80 4.51
C MET A 238 26.78 -8.62 4.59
N GLY A 239 26.96 -9.61 3.70
CA GLY A 239 28.17 -10.41 3.63
C GLY A 239 28.14 -11.67 4.49
N TRP A 240 27.04 -12.01 5.16
CA TRP A 240 26.96 -13.24 5.94
C TRP A 240 27.28 -14.47 5.08
N GLY A 241 28.13 -15.34 5.61
CA GLY A 241 28.53 -16.56 4.92
C GLY A 241 29.73 -16.41 3.99
N THR A 242 30.27 -15.21 3.83
CA THR A 242 31.49 -14.87 3.05
C THR A 242 32.66 -14.51 3.98
N ASP A 243 33.81 -14.25 3.38
CA ASP A 243 35.01 -13.73 4.09
C ASP A 243 34.94 -12.21 4.29
N HIS A 244 33.85 -11.55 3.87
CA HIS A 244 33.61 -10.11 3.94
C HIS A 244 32.29 -9.84 4.66
N ASP A 245 32.22 -10.18 5.96
CA ASP A 245 31.03 -10.06 6.79
C ASP A 245 31.01 -8.84 7.72
N GLU A 246 31.88 -7.86 7.47
CA GLU A 246 32.03 -6.67 8.32
C GLU A 246 30.72 -5.90 8.46
N ASP A 247 29.94 -5.79 7.35
CA ASP A 247 28.65 -5.14 7.39
C ASP A 247 27.59 -5.98 8.12
N TYR A 248 27.66 -7.29 8.03
CA TYR A 248 26.79 -8.16 8.83
C TYR A 248 27.09 -7.98 10.32
N GLN A 249 28.34 -7.99 10.73
CA GLN A 249 28.71 -7.76 12.12
C GLN A 249 28.33 -6.36 12.62
N LYS A 250 28.36 -5.38 11.74
CA LYS A 250 28.01 -3.99 12.07
C LYS A 250 26.51 -3.76 12.12
N TYR A 251 25.76 -4.17 11.13
CA TYR A 251 24.35 -3.77 10.94
C TYR A 251 23.33 -4.79 11.41
N TRP A 252 23.62 -6.11 11.38
CA TRP A 252 22.67 -7.10 11.86
C TRP A 252 22.56 -7.09 13.40
N PRO A 253 21.40 -7.29 14.01
CA PRO A 253 20.09 -7.48 13.38
C PRO A 253 19.52 -6.18 12.80
N ALA A 254 18.67 -6.36 11.77
CA ALA A 254 17.94 -5.25 11.15
C ALA A 254 17.02 -4.56 12.16
N ASP A 255 16.94 -3.21 12.05
CA ASP A 255 16.03 -2.43 12.89
C ASP A 255 14.58 -2.56 12.40
N VAL A 256 14.36 -2.54 11.08
CA VAL A 256 13.02 -2.70 10.50
C VAL A 256 13.06 -3.42 9.15
N HIS A 257 12.27 -4.47 9.01
CA HIS A 257 11.85 -5.00 7.72
C HIS A 257 10.47 -4.41 7.37
N VAL A 258 10.38 -3.60 6.33
CA VAL A 258 9.13 -3.03 5.82
C VAL A 258 8.60 -3.94 4.72
N VAL A 259 7.39 -4.45 4.85
CA VAL A 259 6.82 -5.44 3.92
C VAL A 259 5.33 -5.19 3.66
N GLY A 260 4.83 -5.60 2.52
CA GLY A 260 3.39 -5.63 2.25
C GLY A 260 2.67 -6.67 3.13
N LYS A 261 1.44 -6.41 3.49
CA LYS A 261 0.64 -7.30 4.38
C LYS A 261 0.52 -8.74 3.85
N GLU A 262 0.57 -8.94 2.53
CA GLU A 262 0.47 -10.23 1.87
C GLU A 262 1.66 -11.16 2.13
N ILE A 263 2.81 -10.59 2.49
CA ILE A 263 4.04 -11.36 2.76
C ILE A 263 4.47 -11.31 4.23
N VAL A 264 3.64 -10.75 5.11
CA VAL A 264 3.93 -10.69 6.56
C VAL A 264 4.15 -12.09 7.13
N ARG A 265 3.38 -13.11 6.73
CA ARG A 265 3.56 -14.48 7.21
C ARG A 265 4.98 -15.00 7.00
N PHE A 266 5.58 -14.72 5.86
CA PHE A 266 6.94 -15.16 5.54
C PHE A 266 7.98 -14.46 6.42
N HIS A 267 7.81 -13.17 6.69
CA HIS A 267 8.76 -12.35 7.45
C HIS A 267 8.58 -12.44 8.97
N ALA A 268 7.38 -12.77 9.43
CA ALA A 268 7.05 -12.82 10.84
C ALA A 268 7.00 -14.25 11.42
N ILE A 269 6.92 -15.29 10.58
CA ILE A 269 6.89 -16.69 11.01
C ILE A 269 8.08 -17.46 10.41
N ILE A 270 8.20 -17.56 9.08
CA ILE A 270 9.21 -18.39 8.43
C ILE A 270 10.61 -17.83 8.67
N TRP A 271 10.82 -16.53 8.44
CA TRP A 271 12.12 -15.89 8.65
C TRP A 271 12.62 -16.00 10.11
N PRO A 272 11.81 -15.68 11.14
CA PRO A 272 12.19 -15.95 12.53
C PRO A 272 12.52 -17.41 12.80
N ALA A 273 11.76 -18.37 12.28
CA ALA A 273 12.06 -19.77 12.45
C ALA A 273 13.41 -20.18 11.84
N MET A 274 13.72 -19.70 10.63
CA MET A 274 15.02 -19.93 9.99
C MET A 274 16.17 -19.35 10.81
N LEU A 275 16.03 -18.11 11.28
CA LEU A 275 17.04 -17.46 12.12
C LEU A 275 17.24 -18.20 13.45
N MET A 276 16.14 -18.61 14.11
CA MET A 276 16.22 -19.43 15.33
C MET A 276 16.90 -20.78 15.10
N ALA A 277 16.67 -21.41 13.93
CA ALA A 277 17.32 -22.67 13.55
C ALA A 277 18.83 -22.49 13.28
N MET A 278 19.23 -21.33 12.82
CA MET A 278 20.64 -20.96 12.59
C MET A 278 21.33 -20.37 13.83
N ASP A 279 20.63 -20.24 14.98
CA ASP A 279 21.10 -19.56 16.19
C ASP A 279 21.51 -18.10 15.94
N MET A 280 20.78 -17.41 15.04
CA MET A 280 21.00 -16.00 14.70
C MET A 280 20.02 -15.09 15.41
N PRO A 281 20.41 -13.85 15.75
CA PRO A 281 19.47 -12.87 16.29
C PRO A 281 18.39 -12.50 15.29
N LEU A 282 17.17 -12.25 15.79
CA LEU A 282 16.03 -11.84 14.98
C LEU A 282 16.08 -10.32 14.69
N PRO A 283 15.45 -9.86 13.59
CA PRO A 283 15.25 -8.42 13.37
C PRO A 283 14.44 -7.81 14.51
N LYS A 284 14.66 -6.53 14.80
CA LYS A 284 13.97 -5.84 15.91
C LYS A 284 12.50 -5.61 15.60
N LYS A 285 12.16 -5.34 14.31
CA LYS A 285 10.78 -5.05 13.89
C LYS A 285 10.50 -5.57 12.47
N VAL A 286 9.31 -6.10 12.29
CA VAL A 286 8.67 -6.31 10.97
C VAL A 286 7.45 -5.40 10.91
N PHE A 287 7.40 -4.52 9.91
CA PHE A 287 6.27 -3.62 9.71
C PHE A 287 5.49 -4.01 8.46
N GLY A 288 4.27 -4.50 8.65
CA GLY A 288 3.37 -4.93 7.57
C GLY A 288 2.43 -3.81 7.12
N HIS A 289 2.78 -3.10 6.04
CA HIS A 289 1.92 -2.04 5.51
C HIS A 289 0.73 -2.60 4.71
N GLY A 290 -0.34 -1.80 4.59
CA GLY A 290 -1.53 -2.12 3.81
C GLY A 290 -1.33 -1.97 2.30
N TRP A 291 -2.34 -2.34 1.53
CA TRP A 291 -2.34 -2.20 0.08
C TRP A 291 -2.74 -0.80 -0.37
N LEU A 292 -2.17 -0.40 -1.49
CA LEU A 292 -2.70 0.68 -2.29
C LEU A 292 -3.70 0.07 -3.28
N VAL A 293 -4.98 0.36 -3.08
CA VAL A 293 -6.08 -0.14 -3.91
C VAL A 293 -6.58 0.95 -4.86
N ILE A 294 -7.23 0.56 -5.95
CA ILE A 294 -7.87 1.47 -6.91
C ILE A 294 -9.34 1.09 -6.98
N ASN A 295 -10.23 2.05 -6.74
CA ASN A 295 -11.68 1.83 -6.72
C ASN A 295 -12.09 0.65 -5.80
N GLY A 296 -11.42 0.54 -4.64
CA GLY A 296 -11.68 -0.53 -3.67
C GLY A 296 -11.12 -1.91 -4.03
N GLY A 297 -10.50 -2.08 -5.22
CA GLY A 297 -9.92 -3.33 -5.68
C GLY A 297 -8.39 -3.35 -5.71
N LYS A 298 -7.78 -4.53 -5.58
CA LYS A 298 -6.32 -4.70 -5.73
C LYS A 298 -5.90 -4.35 -7.15
N MET A 299 -4.77 -3.63 -7.29
CA MET A 299 -4.17 -3.39 -8.59
C MET A 299 -3.82 -4.71 -9.28
N SER A 300 -4.31 -4.90 -10.50
CA SER A 300 -4.02 -6.08 -11.31
C SER A 300 -3.91 -5.69 -12.79
N LYS A 301 -2.89 -6.23 -13.47
CA LYS A 301 -2.70 -6.00 -14.90
C LYS A 301 -3.78 -6.64 -15.75
N SER A 302 -4.32 -7.77 -15.30
CA SER A 302 -5.45 -8.43 -15.98
C SER A 302 -6.74 -7.59 -15.92
N VAL A 303 -6.89 -6.73 -14.92
CA VAL A 303 -8.01 -5.78 -14.80
C VAL A 303 -7.72 -4.45 -15.50
N GLY A 304 -6.45 -4.18 -15.86
CA GLY A 304 -6.04 -2.94 -16.53
C GLY A 304 -6.08 -1.68 -15.65
N ASN A 305 -6.09 -1.85 -14.32
CA ASN A 305 -6.16 -0.75 -13.35
C ASN A 305 -4.80 -0.41 -12.71
N VAL A 306 -3.69 -0.73 -13.37
CA VAL A 306 -2.34 -0.48 -12.85
C VAL A 306 -1.93 0.98 -13.10
N VAL A 307 -1.52 1.68 -12.04
CA VAL A 307 -0.99 3.05 -12.12
C VAL A 307 0.53 2.99 -12.26
N ASP A 308 1.04 3.56 -13.36
CA ASP A 308 2.48 3.64 -13.64
C ASP A 308 3.12 4.83 -12.89
N PRO A 309 4.03 4.59 -11.93
CA PRO A 309 4.69 5.64 -11.18
C PRO A 309 5.58 6.55 -12.02
N VAL A 310 6.13 6.07 -13.15
CA VAL A 310 6.95 6.87 -14.06
C VAL A 310 6.12 7.99 -14.65
N VAL A 311 4.95 7.66 -15.21
CA VAL A 311 4.02 8.63 -15.81
C VAL A 311 3.59 9.68 -14.78
N LEU A 312 3.31 9.28 -13.55
CA LEU A 312 2.93 10.22 -12.50
C LEU A 312 4.08 11.16 -12.11
N CYS A 313 5.28 10.61 -11.95
CA CYS A 313 6.47 11.42 -11.59
C CYS A 313 6.86 12.40 -12.69
N GLU A 314 6.78 12.00 -13.96
CA GLU A 314 7.05 12.88 -15.11
C GLU A 314 6.02 14.01 -15.21
N LYS A 315 4.75 13.71 -14.91
CA LYS A 315 3.65 14.68 -15.06
C LYS A 315 3.54 15.65 -13.88
N TYR A 316 3.68 15.18 -12.65
CA TYR A 316 3.41 15.96 -11.43
C TYR A 316 4.66 16.29 -10.61
N GLY A 317 5.78 15.69 -10.95
CA GLY A 317 7.01 15.79 -10.18
C GLY A 317 7.12 14.75 -9.07
N VAL A 318 8.36 14.33 -8.81
CA VAL A 318 8.68 13.26 -7.84
C VAL A 318 8.20 13.59 -6.43
N ASP A 319 8.47 14.80 -5.95
CA ASP A 319 8.11 15.21 -4.59
C ASP A 319 6.60 15.26 -4.35
N ALA A 320 5.82 15.63 -5.37
CA ALA A 320 4.36 15.62 -5.29
C ALA A 320 3.81 14.19 -5.13
N ILE A 321 4.38 13.24 -5.85
CA ILE A 321 3.98 11.83 -5.76
C ILE A 321 4.41 11.21 -4.42
N ARG A 322 5.64 11.47 -3.97
CA ARG A 322 6.13 11.02 -2.66
C ARG A 322 5.28 11.57 -1.52
N TYR A 323 4.97 12.87 -1.57
CA TYR A 323 4.08 13.53 -0.61
C TYR A 323 2.70 12.87 -0.58
N PHE A 324 2.07 12.69 -1.75
CA PHE A 324 0.74 12.09 -1.84
C PHE A 324 0.70 10.69 -1.21
N LEU A 325 1.64 9.82 -1.58
CA LEU A 325 1.70 8.45 -1.07
C LEU A 325 1.79 8.39 0.45
N LEU A 326 2.55 9.29 1.06
CA LEU A 326 2.78 9.29 2.51
C LEU A 326 1.76 10.12 3.30
N ARG A 327 1.04 11.03 2.63
CA ARG A 327 0.07 11.92 3.26
C ARG A 327 -1.35 11.38 3.22
N GLU A 328 -1.76 10.82 2.08
CA GLU A 328 -3.14 10.38 1.85
C GLU A 328 -3.46 9.09 2.61
N ILE A 329 -2.48 8.23 2.77
CA ILE A 329 -2.66 6.88 3.30
C ILE A 329 -1.99 6.75 4.66
N ALA A 330 -2.75 6.36 5.69
CA ALA A 330 -2.18 5.98 6.98
C ALA A 330 -1.33 4.71 6.82
N PHE A 331 -0.01 4.82 7.04
CA PHE A 331 0.91 3.70 6.86
C PHE A 331 0.57 2.54 7.81
N GLY A 332 0.37 1.35 7.26
CA GLY A 332 -0.16 0.18 7.99
C GLY A 332 -1.61 -0.17 7.64
N GLN A 333 -2.34 0.75 7.03
CA GLN A 333 -3.73 0.58 6.58
C GLN A 333 -3.81 0.47 5.05
N ASP A 334 -4.89 -0.11 4.55
CA ASP A 334 -5.18 -0.05 3.11
C ASP A 334 -5.59 1.38 2.74
N GLY A 335 -5.16 1.85 1.58
CA GLY A 335 -5.49 3.17 1.08
C GLY A 335 -6.00 3.14 -0.35
N ASN A 336 -6.96 4.01 -0.66
CA ASN A 336 -7.50 4.12 -2.02
C ASN A 336 -6.77 5.21 -2.80
N PHE A 337 -6.21 4.86 -3.95
CA PHE A 337 -5.63 5.81 -4.88
C PHE A 337 -6.71 6.31 -5.84
N THR A 338 -6.89 7.63 -5.92
CA THR A 338 -7.69 8.28 -6.95
C THR A 338 -6.94 9.47 -7.54
N ASN A 339 -7.16 9.73 -8.83
CA ASN A 339 -6.57 10.91 -9.49
C ASN A 339 -7.09 12.22 -8.89
N GLU A 340 -8.35 12.24 -8.48
CA GLU A 340 -8.99 13.39 -7.82
C GLU A 340 -8.27 13.74 -6.52
N ALA A 341 -8.03 12.75 -5.65
CA ALA A 341 -7.32 12.94 -4.38
C ALA A 341 -5.89 13.43 -4.62
N LEU A 342 -5.18 12.87 -5.61
CA LEU A 342 -3.83 13.31 -5.98
C LEU A 342 -3.81 14.79 -6.39
N ILE A 343 -4.68 15.19 -7.33
CA ILE A 343 -4.73 16.56 -7.84
C ILE A 343 -5.18 17.53 -6.73
N GLN A 344 -6.13 17.11 -5.90
CA GLN A 344 -6.59 17.91 -4.77
C GLN A 344 -5.46 18.15 -3.76
N ARG A 345 -4.66 17.14 -3.41
CA ARG A 345 -3.50 17.30 -2.51
C ARG A 345 -2.44 18.21 -3.10
N ILE A 346 -2.14 18.05 -4.39
CA ILE A 346 -1.19 18.95 -5.06
C ILE A 346 -1.68 20.40 -5.01
N ASN A 347 -2.95 20.65 -5.30
CA ASN A 347 -3.49 21.99 -5.33
C ASN A 347 -3.64 22.62 -3.95
N SER A 348 -4.17 21.88 -2.97
CA SER A 348 -4.45 22.43 -1.63
C SER A 348 -3.18 22.54 -0.79
N ASP A 349 -2.47 21.41 -0.66
CA ASP A 349 -1.39 21.33 0.30
C ASP A 349 -0.08 21.87 -0.29
N LEU A 350 0.29 21.44 -1.50
CA LEU A 350 1.57 21.80 -2.10
C LEU A 350 1.56 23.17 -2.78
N ALA A 351 0.57 23.45 -3.64
CA ALA A 351 0.52 24.72 -4.37
C ALA A 351 0.02 25.86 -3.48
N ASN A 352 -1.12 25.70 -2.79
CA ASN A 352 -1.70 26.78 -2.00
C ASN A 352 -1.01 26.98 -0.65
N ASP A 353 -0.86 25.89 0.16
CA ASP A 353 -0.34 26.06 1.52
C ASP A 353 1.18 26.34 1.50
N LEU A 354 1.99 25.47 0.89
CA LEU A 354 3.45 25.58 0.90
C LEU A 354 3.99 26.49 -0.21
N GLY A 355 3.63 26.21 -1.46
CA GLY A 355 4.21 26.91 -2.62
C GLY A 355 3.86 28.41 -2.62
N ASN A 356 2.61 28.74 -2.32
CA ASN A 356 2.19 30.14 -2.19
C ASN A 356 2.84 30.84 -0.99
N LEU A 357 3.02 30.14 0.15
CA LEU A 357 3.71 30.70 1.31
C LEU A 357 5.12 31.17 0.95
N VAL A 358 5.91 30.31 0.30
CA VAL A 358 7.31 30.63 -0.10
C VAL A 358 7.32 31.77 -1.12
N SER A 359 6.51 31.66 -2.19
CA SER A 359 6.47 32.67 -3.27
C SER A 359 6.00 34.03 -2.77
N ARG A 360 4.96 34.06 -1.91
CA ARG A 360 4.42 35.28 -1.31
C ARG A 360 5.43 35.95 -0.38
N THR A 361 6.16 35.17 0.40
CA THR A 361 7.21 35.67 1.32
C THR A 361 8.34 36.34 0.54
N CYS A 362 8.95 35.64 -0.43
CA CYS A 362 9.97 36.21 -1.30
C CYS A 362 9.47 37.47 -2.02
N GLY A 363 8.24 37.43 -2.57
CA GLY A 363 7.64 38.58 -3.26
C GLY A 363 7.42 39.79 -2.36
N MET A 364 7.05 39.61 -1.09
CA MET A 364 6.90 40.70 -0.14
C MET A 364 8.25 41.28 0.28
N ILE A 365 9.25 40.44 0.53
CA ILE A 365 10.61 40.90 0.85
C ILE A 365 11.20 41.70 -0.32
N GLU A 366 11.05 41.21 -1.54
CA GLU A 366 11.49 41.92 -2.74
C GLU A 366 10.78 43.26 -2.88
N LYS A 367 9.47 43.28 -2.77
CA LYS A 367 8.63 44.48 -2.96
C LYS A 367 8.86 45.54 -1.90
N TYR A 368 9.01 45.18 -0.63
CA TYR A 368 9.08 46.10 0.49
C TYR A 368 10.47 46.50 0.93
N PHE A 369 11.45 45.62 0.65
CA PHE A 369 12.85 45.79 1.09
C PHE A 369 13.89 45.65 -0.03
N GLY A 370 13.44 45.58 -1.29
CA GLY A 370 14.37 45.41 -2.42
C GLY A 370 15.15 44.10 -2.41
N GLY A 371 14.57 43.05 -1.80
CA GLY A 371 15.14 41.70 -1.75
C GLY A 371 16.02 41.42 -0.53
N THR A 372 16.24 42.40 0.38
CA THR A 372 17.08 42.17 1.57
C THR A 372 16.39 42.69 2.83
N LEU A 373 16.06 41.77 3.76
CA LEU A 373 15.53 42.17 5.08
C LEU A 373 16.64 42.75 5.95
N PRO A 374 16.44 43.91 6.62
CA PRO A 374 17.40 44.49 7.55
C PRO A 374 17.48 43.70 8.86
N ALA A 375 18.58 43.88 9.59
CA ALA A 375 18.75 43.32 10.93
C ALA A 375 17.90 44.00 12.00
N ASP A 376 17.53 45.26 11.77
CA ASP A 376 16.73 46.05 12.73
C ASP A 376 15.28 45.65 12.68
N ARG A 377 14.76 45.04 13.78
CA ARG A 377 13.44 44.43 13.88
C ARG A 377 12.75 44.78 15.18
N VAL A 378 11.43 44.90 15.13
CA VAL A 378 10.58 45.16 16.28
C VAL A 378 9.60 44.00 16.42
N GLU A 379 9.59 43.34 17.57
CA GLU A 379 8.69 42.22 17.88
C GLU A 379 7.22 42.66 17.91
N SER A 380 6.33 41.75 17.55
CA SER A 380 4.88 41.93 17.60
C SER A 380 4.24 40.96 18.62
N GLU A 381 3.01 41.25 19.03
CA GLU A 381 2.24 40.38 19.93
C GLU A 381 1.94 39.00 19.34
N PHE A 382 1.97 38.86 17.99
CA PHE A 382 1.69 37.61 17.29
C PHE A 382 2.87 36.64 17.22
N ASP A 383 4.10 37.09 17.53
CA ASP A 383 5.33 36.30 17.35
C ASP A 383 5.40 35.10 18.26
N ALA A 384 4.94 35.25 19.51
CA ALA A 384 5.04 34.23 20.54
C ALA A 384 4.34 32.92 20.13
N ASP A 385 3.13 33.02 19.53
CA ASP A 385 2.35 31.87 19.13
C ASP A 385 2.99 31.10 17.97
N LEU A 386 3.58 31.81 16.98
CA LEU A 386 4.30 31.16 15.88
C LEU A 386 5.55 30.46 16.36
N LYS A 387 6.36 31.11 17.21
CA LYS A 387 7.58 30.55 17.82
C LYS A 387 7.27 29.33 18.67
N ALA A 388 6.18 29.39 19.49
CA ALA A 388 5.73 28.28 20.32
C ALA A 388 5.28 27.08 19.47
N MET A 389 4.50 27.32 18.39
CA MET A 389 4.07 26.28 17.48
C MET A 389 5.27 25.61 16.79
N ALA A 390 6.23 26.37 16.30
CA ALA A 390 7.44 25.86 15.67
C ALA A 390 8.26 24.97 16.64
N ALA A 391 8.38 25.38 17.89
CA ALA A 391 9.08 24.59 18.91
C ALA A 391 8.33 23.31 19.29
N SER A 392 7.00 23.34 19.34
CA SER A 392 6.17 22.19 19.75
C SER A 392 6.04 21.11 18.68
N VAL A 393 6.10 21.48 17.38
CA VAL A 393 5.92 20.54 16.26
C VAL A 393 7.08 19.55 16.13
N ILE A 394 8.29 19.95 16.48
CA ILE A 394 9.51 19.16 16.25
C ILE A 394 9.48 17.83 17.01
N PRO A 395 9.33 17.80 18.35
CA PRO A 395 9.30 16.55 19.08
C PRO A 395 8.12 15.65 18.68
N VAL A 396 6.98 16.24 18.28
CA VAL A 396 5.83 15.46 17.80
C VAL A 396 6.13 14.81 16.45
N VAL A 397 6.76 15.53 15.52
CA VAL A 397 7.21 14.96 14.24
C VAL A 397 8.23 13.85 14.48
N GLU A 398 9.21 14.05 15.38
CA GLU A 398 10.19 13.03 15.74
C GLU A 398 9.51 11.77 16.28
N GLU A 399 8.56 11.89 17.21
CA GLU A 399 7.77 10.77 17.74
C GLU A 399 7.00 10.03 16.64
N LYS A 400 6.29 10.77 15.77
CA LYS A 400 5.51 10.17 14.68
C LYS A 400 6.41 9.44 13.68
N MET A 401 7.56 10.03 13.33
CA MET A 401 8.52 9.41 12.43
C MET A 401 9.11 8.13 13.03
N ASP A 402 9.52 8.13 14.29
CA ASP A 402 10.08 6.95 14.95
C ASP A 402 9.08 5.78 15.03
N ASN A 403 7.77 6.09 15.01
CA ASN A 403 6.68 5.11 14.96
C ASN A 403 6.15 4.84 13.54
N MET A 404 6.80 5.36 12.48
CA MET A 404 6.41 5.19 11.08
C MET A 404 4.99 5.74 10.76
N LEU A 405 4.52 6.72 11.52
CA LEU A 405 3.24 7.41 11.34
C LEU A 405 3.43 8.61 10.39
N PHE A 406 3.80 8.33 9.15
CA PHE A 406 4.21 9.35 8.16
C PHE A 406 3.11 10.37 7.86
N SER A 407 1.87 9.91 7.68
CA SER A 407 0.74 10.79 7.42
C SER A 407 0.52 11.78 8.57
N ASP A 408 0.62 11.30 9.81
CA ASP A 408 0.44 12.13 11.01
C ASP A 408 1.59 13.14 11.16
N ALA A 409 2.83 12.71 10.91
CA ALA A 409 3.98 13.62 10.89
C ALA A 409 3.78 14.76 9.89
N LEU A 410 3.30 14.45 8.68
CA LEU A 410 2.98 15.45 7.67
C LEU A 410 1.82 16.36 8.09
N VAL A 411 0.81 15.85 8.82
CA VAL A 411 -0.26 16.70 9.38
C VAL A 411 0.33 17.76 10.31
N GLU A 412 1.23 17.37 11.21
CA GLU A 412 1.85 18.31 12.15
C GLU A 412 2.73 19.35 11.44
N ILE A 413 3.49 18.94 10.43
CA ILE A 413 4.27 19.89 9.62
C ILE A 413 3.33 20.89 8.91
N TRP A 414 2.21 20.41 8.34
CA TRP A 414 1.21 21.29 7.68
C TRP A 414 0.48 22.20 8.66
N ASN A 415 0.32 21.80 9.93
CA ASN A 415 -0.19 22.67 10.98
C ASN A 415 0.73 23.89 11.18
N LEU A 416 2.06 23.70 11.16
CA LEU A 416 3.02 24.82 11.21
C LEU A 416 2.92 25.71 9.96
N ILE A 417 2.79 25.12 8.76
CA ILE A 417 2.62 25.87 7.51
C ILE A 417 1.36 26.76 7.58
N ARG A 418 0.23 26.18 8.01
CA ARG A 418 -1.05 26.91 8.14
C ARG A 418 -0.98 27.98 9.22
N ARG A 419 -0.32 27.72 10.36
CA ARG A 419 -0.06 28.73 11.38
C ARG A 419 0.77 29.89 10.83
N THR A 420 1.78 29.58 10.00
CA THR A 420 2.63 30.59 9.34
C THR A 420 1.82 31.43 8.34
N ASN A 421 0.95 30.84 7.55
CA ASN A 421 0.04 31.56 6.66
C ASN A 421 -0.88 32.47 7.47
N LYS A 422 -1.48 31.98 8.57
CA LYS A 422 -2.33 32.76 9.46
C LYS A 422 -1.57 33.93 10.09
N TYR A 423 -0.30 33.74 10.48
CA TYR A 423 0.56 34.81 11.02
C TYR A 423 0.75 35.96 10.03
N ILE A 424 0.87 35.67 8.73
CA ILE A 424 0.92 36.71 7.70
C ILE A 424 -0.39 37.51 7.68
N ASP A 425 -1.53 36.86 7.84
CA ASP A 425 -2.84 37.52 7.82
C ASP A 425 -3.07 38.32 9.11
N GLU A 426 -2.55 37.91 10.24
CA GLU A 426 -2.59 38.63 11.53
C GLU A 426 -1.70 39.87 11.53
N THR A 427 -0.44 39.74 11.06
CA THR A 427 0.53 40.84 11.02
C THR A 427 0.29 41.84 9.89
N GLN A 428 -0.45 41.43 8.87
CA GLN A 428 -0.84 42.28 7.71
C GLN A 428 0.32 43.08 7.09
N PRO A 429 1.37 42.45 6.54
CA PRO A 429 2.51 43.16 5.96
C PRO A 429 2.17 44.24 4.94
N TRP A 430 1.08 44.03 4.20
CA TRP A 430 0.54 45.02 3.21
C TRP A 430 -0.05 46.27 3.86
N VAL A 431 -0.30 46.26 5.16
CA VAL A 431 -0.71 47.43 5.95
C VAL A 431 0.53 48.06 6.58
N LEU A 432 1.39 47.27 7.20
CA LEU A 432 2.61 47.77 7.86
C LEU A 432 3.53 48.51 6.88
N CYS A 433 3.61 48.06 5.62
CA CYS A 433 4.45 48.73 4.60
C CYS A 433 4.02 50.17 4.24
N LYS A 434 2.87 50.65 4.68
CA LYS A 434 2.37 52.01 4.41
C LYS A 434 2.85 53.05 5.42
N ASP A 435 3.42 52.61 6.54
CA ASP A 435 3.90 53.41 7.64
C ASP A 435 5.41 53.18 7.86
N GLU A 436 6.23 54.15 7.57
CA GLU A 436 7.69 54.07 7.71
C GLU A 436 8.10 53.82 9.18
N ALA A 437 7.30 54.29 10.17
CA ALA A 437 7.55 53.99 11.58
C ALA A 437 7.37 52.52 11.95
N LYS A 438 6.63 51.75 11.13
CA LYS A 438 6.35 50.31 11.32
C LYS A 438 7.28 49.40 10.51
N LYS A 439 8.29 49.93 9.88
CA LYS A 439 9.23 49.21 9.03
C LYS A 439 9.97 48.09 9.80
N GLY A 440 10.32 48.31 11.10
CA GLY A 440 10.89 47.31 11.96
C GLY A 440 9.93 46.15 12.28
N GLU A 441 8.63 46.43 12.50
CA GLU A 441 7.61 45.42 12.69
C GLU A 441 7.42 44.58 11.40
N LEU A 442 7.37 45.26 10.23
CA LEU A 442 7.28 44.60 8.93
C LEU A 442 8.50 43.68 8.66
N ALA A 443 9.70 44.14 8.94
CA ALA A 443 10.93 43.34 8.78
C ALA A 443 10.90 42.09 9.69
N ASN A 444 10.44 42.28 10.94
CA ASN A 444 10.32 41.20 11.89
C ASN A 444 9.28 40.16 11.44
N ALA A 445 8.11 40.61 11.00
CA ALA A 445 7.06 39.72 10.52
C ALA A 445 7.55 38.83 9.36
N LEU A 446 8.22 39.43 8.35
CA LEU A 446 8.71 38.68 7.20
C LEU A 446 9.90 37.75 7.55
N TYR A 447 10.74 38.17 8.51
CA TYR A 447 11.80 37.29 9.01
C TYR A 447 11.24 36.07 9.73
N ASN A 448 10.26 36.24 10.61
CA ASN A 448 9.62 35.15 11.33
C ASN A 448 8.95 34.17 10.37
N VAL A 449 8.33 34.63 9.29
CA VAL A 449 7.81 33.78 8.23
C VAL A 449 8.93 33.02 7.52
N ALA A 450 10.03 33.69 7.16
CA ALA A 450 11.17 33.02 6.52
C ALA A 450 11.82 31.95 7.43
N GLU A 451 11.91 32.23 8.74
CA GLU A 451 12.44 31.28 9.72
C GLU A 451 11.51 30.05 9.89
N ALA A 452 10.21 30.26 9.92
CA ALA A 452 9.26 29.14 9.93
C ALA A 452 9.35 28.28 8.65
N ILE A 453 9.52 28.93 7.47
CA ILE A 453 9.73 28.21 6.21
C ILE A 453 11.05 27.41 6.24
N ARG A 454 12.13 27.96 6.82
CA ARG A 454 13.39 27.22 7.02
C ARG A 454 13.14 25.94 7.81
N ILE A 455 12.48 26.02 8.97
CA ILE A 455 12.17 24.87 9.81
C ILE A 455 11.32 23.86 9.01
N VAL A 456 10.25 24.30 8.37
CA VAL A 456 9.39 23.46 7.52
C VAL A 456 10.21 22.76 6.45
N SER A 457 11.12 23.49 5.75
CA SER A 457 11.92 22.92 4.68
C SER A 457 12.81 21.76 5.13
N ILE A 458 13.30 21.80 6.37
CA ILE A 458 14.09 20.72 6.96
C ILE A 458 13.19 19.54 7.32
N LEU A 459 12.04 19.80 7.95
CA LEU A 459 11.10 18.75 8.36
C LEU A 459 10.49 17.96 7.18
N ILE A 460 10.29 18.62 6.02
CA ILE A 460 9.78 17.95 4.81
C ILE A 460 10.84 17.19 4.02
N GLN A 461 12.14 17.38 4.30
CA GLN A 461 13.24 16.81 3.53
C GLN A 461 13.20 15.28 3.39
N PRO A 462 12.83 14.48 4.42
CA PRO A 462 12.70 13.04 4.27
C PRO A 462 11.62 12.63 3.25
N PHE A 463 10.54 13.38 3.18
CA PHE A 463 9.37 13.11 2.36
C PHE A 463 9.55 13.60 0.91
N MET A 464 10.07 14.80 0.75
CA MET A 464 10.22 15.54 -0.51
C MET A 464 11.68 15.99 -0.69
N PRO A 465 12.58 15.13 -1.18
CA PRO A 465 14.02 15.40 -1.16
C PRO A 465 14.48 16.55 -2.08
N LEU A 466 13.69 16.91 -3.10
CA LEU A 466 14.07 17.93 -4.09
C LEU A 466 13.56 19.35 -3.74
N THR A 467 12.44 19.45 -3.01
CA THR A 467 11.79 20.72 -2.69
C THR A 467 12.61 21.61 -1.72
N PRO A 468 13.24 21.07 -0.65
CA PRO A 468 14.02 21.88 0.28
C PRO A 468 15.13 22.71 -0.38
N ALA A 469 15.90 22.11 -1.28
CA ALA A 469 16.97 22.80 -1.99
C ALA A 469 16.45 24.01 -2.80
N LYS A 470 15.25 23.92 -3.38
CA LYS A 470 14.61 25.04 -4.10
C LYS A 470 14.18 26.14 -3.14
N ILE A 471 13.70 25.79 -1.95
CA ILE A 471 13.36 26.76 -0.89
C ILE A 471 14.62 27.45 -0.39
N TRP A 472 15.67 26.67 -0.11
CA TRP A 472 16.94 27.20 0.39
C TRP A 472 17.59 28.18 -0.59
N ALA A 473 17.53 27.85 -1.89
CA ALA A 473 18.01 28.76 -2.94
C ALA A 473 17.22 30.07 -2.99
N GLN A 474 15.90 30.03 -2.84
CA GLN A 474 15.05 31.22 -2.88
C GLN A 474 15.21 32.13 -1.64
N LEU A 475 15.39 31.53 -0.47
CA LEU A 475 15.59 32.25 0.80
C LEU A 475 17.06 32.43 1.14
N ASN A 476 17.99 31.99 0.27
CA ASN A 476 19.44 32.07 0.50
C ASN A 476 19.84 31.51 1.88
N ILE A 477 19.27 30.35 2.23
CA ILE A 477 19.52 29.70 3.53
C ILE A 477 20.90 29.06 3.50
N PRO A 478 21.82 29.42 4.44
CA PRO A 478 23.14 28.84 4.48
C PRO A 478 23.09 27.35 4.90
N ALA A 479 24.06 26.56 4.42
CA ALA A 479 24.08 25.11 4.59
C ALA A 479 24.03 24.68 6.07
N GLU A 480 24.76 25.41 6.95
CA GLU A 480 24.78 25.16 8.40
C GLU A 480 23.40 25.37 9.08
N ALA A 481 22.50 26.12 8.44
CA ALA A 481 21.13 26.35 8.92
C ALA A 481 20.12 25.31 8.40
N THR A 482 20.57 24.31 7.65
CA THR A 482 19.72 23.26 7.06
C THR A 482 19.80 21.91 7.77
N GLU A 483 20.61 21.81 8.82
CA GLU A 483 20.75 20.59 9.61
C GLU A 483 19.52 20.37 10.53
N TRP A 484 19.14 19.12 10.76
CA TRP A 484 17.96 18.77 11.58
C TRP A 484 17.98 19.42 12.95
N GLU A 485 19.09 19.37 13.66
CA GLU A 485 19.22 19.93 15.01
C GLU A 485 19.00 21.45 15.07
N THR A 486 19.20 22.14 13.96
CA THR A 486 18.94 23.60 13.88
C THR A 486 17.45 23.95 13.91
N THR A 487 16.57 22.99 13.67
CA THR A 487 15.11 23.20 13.81
C THR A 487 14.70 23.52 15.24
N LYS A 488 15.47 23.04 16.23
CA LYS A 488 15.20 23.25 17.65
C LYS A 488 15.52 24.67 18.14
N THR A 489 16.16 25.47 17.30
CA THR A 489 16.55 26.84 17.62
C THR A 489 15.83 27.78 16.66
N TRP A 490 15.13 28.78 17.21
CA TRP A 490 14.54 29.86 16.45
C TRP A 490 15.54 30.97 16.18
N GLY A 491 15.48 31.60 14.99
CA GLY A 491 16.34 32.72 14.65
C GLY A 491 17.72 32.31 14.15
N VAL A 492 17.84 31.17 13.47
CA VAL A 492 19.11 30.67 12.90
C VAL A 492 19.43 31.34 11.57
N LEU A 493 18.45 31.89 10.85
CA LEU A 493 18.70 32.65 9.63
C LEU A 493 19.59 33.88 9.91
N PRO A 494 20.39 34.33 8.92
CA PRO A 494 21.22 35.55 9.07
C PRO A 494 20.41 36.77 9.51
N ALA A 495 21.04 37.68 10.27
CA ALA A 495 20.38 38.89 10.72
C ALA A 495 19.94 39.75 9.53
N GLU A 496 20.73 39.87 8.48
CA GLU A 496 20.35 40.40 7.17
C GLU A 496 20.04 39.22 6.25
N LEU A 497 18.78 39.11 5.78
CA LEU A 497 18.34 37.99 4.93
C LEU A 497 18.08 38.51 3.51
N ALA A 498 18.92 38.09 2.58
CA ALA A 498 18.71 38.32 1.16
C ALA A 498 17.88 37.19 0.56
N VAL A 499 16.87 37.51 -0.25
CA VAL A 499 16.05 36.53 -0.95
C VAL A 499 16.14 36.69 -2.45
N GLN A 500 15.95 35.59 -3.18
CA GLN A 500 15.92 35.60 -4.63
C GLN A 500 14.63 34.88 -5.08
N LYS A 501 13.80 35.59 -5.82
CA LYS A 501 12.59 34.98 -6.38
C LYS A 501 12.96 33.89 -7.37
N GLY A 502 12.52 32.68 -7.10
CA GLY A 502 12.71 31.50 -7.97
C GLY A 502 11.43 31.10 -8.72
N GLU A 503 11.50 29.94 -9.33
CA GLU A 503 10.34 29.31 -9.97
C GLU A 503 9.29 28.89 -8.94
N THR A 504 8.04 28.81 -9.38
CA THR A 504 6.93 28.24 -8.57
C THR A 504 7.25 26.79 -8.19
N LEU A 505 7.23 26.48 -6.90
CA LEU A 505 7.56 25.14 -6.41
C LEU A 505 6.60 24.08 -6.95
N PHE A 506 5.30 24.37 -6.88
CA PHE A 506 4.23 23.50 -7.34
C PHE A 506 3.19 24.33 -8.13
N PRO A 507 3.10 24.14 -9.46
CA PRO A 507 2.09 24.82 -10.25
C PRO A 507 0.70 24.27 -9.92
N ARG A 508 -0.30 25.15 -9.93
CA ARG A 508 -1.70 24.76 -9.73
C ARG A 508 -2.22 24.03 -10.96
N ILE A 509 -2.91 22.93 -10.76
CA ILE A 509 -3.48 22.06 -11.79
C ILE A 509 -4.96 22.37 -11.99
N ASP A 510 -5.42 22.54 -13.23
CA ASP A 510 -6.84 22.61 -13.56
C ASP A 510 -7.44 21.20 -13.45
N MET A 511 -8.13 20.93 -12.34
CA MET A 511 -8.67 19.62 -12.02
C MET A 511 -9.61 19.07 -13.10
N LYS A 512 -10.49 19.90 -13.66
CA LYS A 512 -11.47 19.44 -14.67
C LYS A 512 -10.80 19.01 -15.96
N LYS A 513 -9.85 19.82 -16.44
CA LYS A 513 -9.09 19.53 -17.64
C LYS A 513 -8.24 18.29 -17.44
N GLU A 514 -7.56 18.21 -16.31
CA GLU A 514 -6.64 17.14 -15.98
C GLU A 514 -7.32 15.76 -15.87
N LEU A 515 -8.48 15.70 -15.18
CA LEU A 515 -9.25 14.46 -15.06
C LEU A 515 -9.77 13.98 -16.42
N ALA A 516 -10.24 14.90 -17.27
CA ALA A 516 -10.69 14.56 -18.62
C ALA A 516 -9.54 13.99 -19.49
N GLU A 517 -8.32 14.54 -19.37
CA GLU A 517 -7.13 14.02 -20.07
C GLU A 517 -6.74 12.62 -19.57
N LEU A 518 -6.76 12.40 -18.25
CA LEU A 518 -6.45 11.10 -17.65
C LEU A 518 -7.47 10.04 -18.03
N GLU A 519 -8.76 10.35 -18.01
CA GLU A 519 -9.81 9.43 -18.47
C GLU A 519 -9.65 9.06 -19.95
N ALA A 520 -9.32 10.03 -20.79
CA ALA A 520 -9.07 9.78 -22.21
C ALA A 520 -7.84 8.87 -22.42
N ALA A 521 -6.77 9.08 -21.64
CA ALA A 521 -5.56 8.25 -21.69
C ALA A 521 -5.83 6.81 -21.22
N ILE A 522 -6.61 6.62 -20.15
CA ILE A 522 -7.02 5.29 -19.66
C ILE A 522 -7.84 4.55 -20.72
N LYS A 523 -8.84 5.21 -21.32
CA LYS A 523 -9.67 4.62 -22.39
C LYS A 523 -8.83 4.22 -23.63
N ALA A 524 -7.86 5.06 -24.01
CA ALA A 524 -6.95 4.76 -25.11
C ALA A 524 -6.04 3.55 -24.81
N SER A 525 -5.52 3.44 -23.58
CA SER A 525 -4.70 2.31 -23.15
C SER A 525 -5.50 1.00 -23.11
N GLN A 526 -6.72 1.03 -22.62
CA GLN A 526 -7.62 -0.13 -22.61
C GLN A 526 -7.95 -0.61 -24.02
N ALA A 527 -8.25 0.31 -24.96
CA ALA A 527 -8.50 -0.01 -26.35
C ALA A 527 -7.28 -0.66 -27.03
N THR A 528 -6.06 -0.21 -26.71
CA THR A 528 -4.81 -0.78 -27.23
C THR A 528 -4.54 -2.18 -26.68
N SER A 529 -4.85 -2.41 -25.40
CA SER A 529 -4.72 -3.72 -24.75
C SER A 529 -5.66 -4.75 -25.36
N ILE A 530 -6.90 -4.39 -25.64
CA ILE A 530 -7.89 -5.24 -26.30
C ILE A 530 -7.45 -5.57 -27.75
N ALA A 531 -6.90 -4.57 -28.49
CA ALA A 531 -6.42 -4.77 -29.84
C ALA A 531 -5.17 -5.69 -29.92
N ASN A 532 -4.34 -5.71 -28.87
CA ASN A 532 -3.15 -6.57 -28.80
C ASN A 532 -3.48 -8.00 -28.33
N GLN A 533 -4.52 -8.22 -27.53
CA GLN A 533 -5.01 -9.55 -27.17
C GLN A 533 -5.60 -10.30 -28.38
N GLY A 534 -6.18 -9.58 -29.35
CA GLY A 534 -6.73 -10.18 -30.58
C GLY A 534 -5.70 -10.66 -31.62
N LYS A 535 -4.39 -10.51 -31.40
CA LYS A 535 -3.33 -10.90 -32.34
C LYS A 535 -2.59 -12.21 -32.01
N ASN A 536 -2.84 -12.82 -30.86
CA ASN A 536 -2.11 -14.00 -30.38
C ASN A 536 -2.98 -15.21 -30.04
N GLU A 537 -4.16 -15.38 -30.62
CA GLU A 537 -4.95 -16.60 -30.43
C GLU A 537 -4.99 -17.44 -31.71
N GLU A 538 -4.30 -18.60 -31.69
CA GLU A 538 -4.65 -19.75 -32.52
C GLU A 538 -6.01 -20.33 -32.07
N PRO A 539 -6.84 -20.91 -32.96
CA PRO A 539 -8.23 -21.24 -32.65
C PRO A 539 -8.32 -22.39 -31.64
N LYS A 540 -8.71 -22.08 -30.40
CA LYS A 540 -9.14 -23.05 -29.40
C LYS A 540 -10.62 -23.38 -29.59
N LYS A 541 -10.93 -24.66 -29.45
CA LYS A 541 -12.26 -25.26 -29.49
C LYS A 541 -13.21 -24.53 -28.54
N GLU A 542 -14.47 -24.41 -28.99
CA GLU A 542 -15.61 -23.85 -28.27
C GLU A 542 -15.74 -24.43 -26.86
N GLU A 543 -15.39 -23.63 -25.85
CA GLU A 543 -15.83 -23.80 -24.47
C GLU A 543 -16.96 -22.80 -24.20
N LYS A 544 -17.97 -23.29 -23.49
CA LYS A 544 -19.18 -22.54 -23.11
C LYS A 544 -18.81 -21.24 -22.38
N PRO A 545 -19.61 -20.16 -22.53
CA PRO A 545 -19.31 -18.86 -21.97
C PRO A 545 -19.19 -18.93 -20.45
N ALA A 546 -18.05 -18.47 -19.92
CA ALA A 546 -17.85 -18.19 -18.52
C ALA A 546 -18.83 -17.10 -18.07
N HIS A 547 -19.43 -17.27 -16.90
CA HIS A 547 -20.27 -16.26 -16.27
C HIS A 547 -19.52 -14.92 -16.16
N GLU A 548 -20.11 -13.87 -16.71
CA GLU A 548 -19.72 -12.49 -16.45
C GLU A 548 -19.89 -12.22 -14.95
N GLU A 549 -18.83 -11.74 -14.28
CA GLU A 549 -18.97 -11.19 -12.93
C GLU A 549 -19.97 -10.04 -12.97
N PRO A 550 -20.89 -9.94 -12.00
CA PRO A 550 -21.88 -8.89 -11.99
C PRO A 550 -21.18 -7.52 -11.90
N GLU A 551 -21.48 -6.65 -12.87
CA GLU A 551 -21.15 -5.24 -12.83
C GLU A 551 -21.78 -4.64 -11.56
N TYR A 552 -20.99 -4.34 -10.53
CA TYR A 552 -21.51 -3.67 -9.34
C TYR A 552 -21.96 -2.27 -9.74
N PRO A 553 -23.20 -1.87 -9.36
CA PRO A 553 -23.66 -0.52 -9.61
C PRO A 553 -22.76 0.51 -8.91
N ALA A 554 -22.71 1.73 -9.46
CA ALA A 554 -21.93 2.84 -8.89
C ALA A 554 -22.27 3.07 -7.41
N GLU A 555 -21.30 3.51 -6.63
CA GLU A 555 -21.51 3.89 -5.22
C GLU A 555 -22.67 4.90 -5.12
N ILE A 556 -23.57 4.66 -4.18
CA ILE A 556 -24.70 5.55 -3.87
C ILE A 556 -24.49 6.23 -2.52
N THR A 557 -25.03 7.42 -2.35
CA THR A 557 -25.03 8.12 -1.07
C THR A 557 -26.05 7.49 -0.11
N ILE A 558 -25.90 7.76 1.19
CA ILE A 558 -26.91 7.36 2.18
C ILE A 558 -28.31 7.91 1.83
N ASP A 559 -28.37 9.11 1.28
CA ASP A 559 -29.62 9.73 0.84
C ASP A 559 -30.23 9.00 -0.36
N ASP A 560 -29.43 8.41 -1.23
CA ASP A 560 -29.91 7.58 -2.33
C ASP A 560 -30.43 6.22 -1.82
N PHE A 561 -29.73 5.61 -0.87
CA PHE A 561 -30.20 4.38 -0.22
C PHE A 561 -31.52 4.59 0.55
N CYS A 562 -31.66 5.70 1.26
CA CYS A 562 -32.87 6.04 2.00
C CYS A 562 -34.11 6.25 1.11
N LYS A 563 -33.93 6.39 -0.22
CA LYS A 563 -35.04 6.41 -1.18
C LYS A 563 -35.68 5.03 -1.38
N VAL A 564 -34.97 3.95 -1.07
CA VAL A 564 -35.47 2.59 -1.17
C VAL A 564 -36.14 2.20 0.14
N GLN A 565 -37.45 1.88 0.08
CA GLN A 565 -38.17 1.35 1.23
C GLN A 565 -38.10 -0.19 1.24
N LEU A 566 -37.50 -0.75 2.27
CA LEU A 566 -37.48 -2.18 2.50
C LEU A 566 -38.50 -2.55 3.59
N LYS A 567 -39.30 -3.61 3.37
CA LYS A 567 -40.24 -4.11 4.36
C LYS A 567 -40.17 -5.63 4.49
N VAL A 568 -40.54 -6.12 5.66
CA VAL A 568 -40.75 -7.54 5.91
C VAL A 568 -42.18 -7.88 5.46
N GLY A 569 -42.32 -8.87 4.59
CA GLY A 569 -43.62 -9.41 4.16
C GLY A 569 -43.78 -10.90 4.47
N GLU A 570 -45.00 -11.36 4.62
CA GLU A 570 -45.35 -12.79 4.74
C GLU A 570 -45.84 -13.32 3.40
N VAL A 571 -45.23 -14.37 2.89
CA VAL A 571 -45.71 -15.03 1.67
C VAL A 571 -46.95 -15.85 2.01
N ILE A 572 -48.10 -15.47 1.47
CA ILE A 572 -49.35 -16.17 1.69
C ILE A 572 -49.72 -17.10 0.54
N GLU A 573 -49.22 -16.82 -0.68
CA GLU A 573 -49.34 -17.72 -1.83
C GLU A 573 -48.02 -17.70 -2.62
N SER A 574 -47.63 -18.86 -3.18
CA SER A 574 -46.49 -19.00 -4.11
C SER A 574 -46.83 -20.02 -5.18
N ASN A 575 -47.15 -19.55 -6.37
CA ASN A 575 -47.68 -20.36 -7.46
C ASN A 575 -46.76 -20.36 -8.69
N GLU A 576 -46.84 -21.42 -9.45
CA GLU A 576 -46.14 -21.53 -10.73
C GLU A 576 -46.75 -20.58 -11.78
N VAL A 577 -45.89 -19.93 -12.55
CA VAL A 577 -46.30 -19.07 -13.67
C VAL A 577 -46.34 -19.91 -14.96
N PRO A 578 -47.53 -20.10 -15.59
CA PRO A 578 -47.63 -20.84 -16.84
C PRO A 578 -46.73 -20.23 -17.93
N LYS A 579 -45.98 -21.09 -18.63
CA LYS A 579 -45.03 -20.70 -19.69
C LYS A 579 -43.74 -19.96 -19.22
N SER A 580 -43.52 -19.74 -17.92
CA SER A 580 -42.24 -19.23 -17.42
C SER A 580 -41.39 -20.33 -16.82
N LYS A 581 -40.11 -20.39 -17.25
CA LYS A 581 -39.11 -21.31 -16.68
C LYS A 581 -38.41 -20.73 -15.43
N LYS A 582 -38.57 -19.42 -15.17
CA LYS A 582 -37.80 -18.72 -14.12
C LYS A 582 -38.68 -18.10 -13.02
N LEU A 583 -39.97 -17.82 -13.29
CA LEU A 583 -40.78 -17.01 -12.38
C LEU A 583 -41.69 -17.86 -11.50
N LEU A 584 -41.80 -17.45 -10.23
CA LEU A 584 -42.90 -17.77 -9.33
C LEU A 584 -43.77 -16.52 -9.12
N ARG A 585 -45.09 -16.70 -9.04
CA ARG A 585 -46.06 -15.68 -8.64
C ARG A 585 -46.29 -15.81 -7.14
N ASN A 586 -45.93 -14.79 -6.39
CA ASN A 586 -46.08 -14.76 -4.95
C ASN A 586 -47.11 -13.72 -4.56
N VAL A 587 -47.98 -14.00 -3.60
CA VAL A 587 -48.76 -13.00 -2.89
C VAL A 587 -48.11 -12.79 -1.54
N VAL A 588 -47.71 -11.57 -1.29
CA VAL A 588 -46.98 -11.19 -0.08
C VAL A 588 -47.82 -10.18 0.72
N LYS A 589 -48.07 -10.52 1.99
CA LYS A 589 -48.84 -9.72 2.93
C LYS A 589 -47.94 -8.80 3.75
N PHE A 590 -48.35 -7.53 3.92
CA PHE A 590 -47.68 -6.50 4.69
C PHE A 590 -48.69 -5.85 5.66
N GLY A 591 -48.85 -6.43 6.85
CA GLY A 591 -49.96 -6.05 7.75
C GLY A 591 -51.33 -6.42 7.11
N ASP A 592 -52.13 -5.41 6.78
CA ASP A 592 -53.44 -5.60 6.12
C ASP A 592 -53.41 -5.51 4.58
N GLU A 593 -52.23 -5.15 3.99
CA GLU A 593 -52.07 -4.99 2.54
C GLU A 593 -51.50 -6.27 1.92
N GLU A 594 -52.03 -6.67 0.76
CA GLU A 594 -51.53 -7.79 -0.05
C GLU A 594 -51.03 -7.31 -1.39
N ARG A 595 -49.85 -7.80 -1.82
CA ARG A 595 -49.26 -7.45 -3.12
C ARG A 595 -48.89 -8.71 -3.91
N VAL A 596 -49.11 -8.67 -5.21
CA VAL A 596 -48.61 -9.69 -6.14
C VAL A 596 -47.18 -9.32 -6.53
N ILE A 597 -46.23 -10.24 -6.37
CA ILE A 597 -44.82 -10.06 -6.71
C ILE A 597 -44.35 -11.26 -7.54
N PHE A 598 -43.89 -10.98 -8.76
CA PHE A 598 -43.25 -11.98 -9.61
C PHE A 598 -41.76 -12.03 -9.32
N SER A 599 -41.22 -13.20 -8.96
CA SER A 599 -39.80 -13.34 -8.57
C SER A 599 -39.14 -14.44 -9.40
N GLY A 600 -37.89 -14.20 -9.83
CA GLY A 600 -37.09 -15.09 -10.69
C GLY A 600 -36.45 -16.28 -9.94
N ILE A 601 -37.14 -16.88 -9.00
CA ILE A 601 -36.62 -17.85 -8.02
C ILE A 601 -37.08 -19.30 -8.24
N LYS A 602 -37.75 -19.61 -9.34
CA LYS A 602 -38.29 -20.96 -9.64
C LYS A 602 -37.18 -22.03 -9.70
N GLY A 603 -35.95 -21.67 -9.99
CA GLY A 603 -34.80 -22.59 -9.99
C GLY A 603 -34.32 -22.99 -8.60
N ALA A 604 -34.61 -22.16 -7.60
CA ALA A 604 -34.14 -22.32 -6.22
C ALA A 604 -35.24 -22.77 -5.25
N TYR A 605 -36.51 -22.44 -5.54
CA TYR A 605 -37.66 -22.75 -4.69
C TYR A 605 -38.78 -23.37 -5.48
N ALA A 606 -39.42 -24.40 -4.91
CA ALA A 606 -40.60 -25.02 -5.48
C ALA A 606 -41.88 -24.16 -5.23
N PRO A 607 -42.92 -24.26 -6.08
CA PRO A 607 -44.22 -23.64 -5.81
C PRO A 607 -44.75 -24.04 -4.44
N GLY A 608 -45.23 -23.09 -3.64
CA GLY A 608 -45.74 -23.31 -2.29
C GLY A 608 -44.67 -23.37 -1.17
N GLU A 609 -43.39 -23.54 -1.50
CA GLU A 609 -42.32 -23.72 -0.49
C GLU A 609 -42.09 -22.47 0.38
N LEU A 610 -42.39 -21.29 -0.14
CA LEU A 610 -42.24 -20.03 0.56
C LEU A 610 -43.46 -19.61 1.39
N VAL A 611 -44.56 -20.31 1.29
CA VAL A 611 -45.80 -19.96 2.01
C VAL A 611 -45.58 -20.02 3.52
N GLY A 612 -45.97 -18.98 4.22
CA GLY A 612 -45.76 -18.77 5.65
C GLY A 612 -44.40 -18.21 6.03
N LYS A 613 -43.45 -18.06 5.07
CA LYS A 613 -42.12 -17.50 5.37
C LYS A 613 -42.11 -15.98 5.32
N ARG A 614 -41.25 -15.38 6.14
CA ARG A 614 -40.95 -13.95 6.08
C ARG A 614 -39.93 -13.70 4.99
N VAL A 615 -40.15 -12.65 4.18
CA VAL A 615 -39.27 -12.23 3.09
C VAL A 615 -39.02 -10.73 3.17
N VAL A 616 -37.83 -10.32 2.78
CA VAL A 616 -37.46 -8.89 2.62
C VAL A 616 -37.83 -8.44 1.22
N VAL A 617 -38.58 -7.33 1.13
CA VAL A 617 -39.11 -6.82 -0.14
C VAL A 617 -38.70 -5.35 -0.32
N ALA A 618 -38.18 -5.01 -1.51
CA ALA A 618 -38.09 -3.62 -1.97
C ALA A 618 -39.52 -3.14 -2.33
N TYR A 619 -40.12 -2.37 -1.40
CA TYR A 619 -41.54 -2.14 -1.32
C TYR A 619 -42.03 -0.98 -2.20
N ASN A 620 -41.24 0.06 -2.38
CA ASN A 620 -41.59 1.28 -3.13
C ASN A 620 -41.14 1.28 -4.59
N LEU A 621 -40.87 0.12 -5.18
CA LEU A 621 -40.62 0.01 -6.61
C LEU A 621 -41.86 0.33 -7.44
N ALA A 622 -41.67 1.02 -8.56
CA ALA A 622 -42.77 1.31 -9.49
C ALA A 622 -43.44 -0.01 -9.98
N PRO A 623 -44.78 -0.10 -9.97
CA PRO A 623 -45.49 -1.29 -10.42
C PRO A 623 -45.15 -1.63 -11.87
N ARG A 624 -44.92 -2.93 -12.15
CA ARG A 624 -44.57 -3.42 -13.49
C ARG A 624 -45.56 -4.48 -13.96
N LYS A 625 -46.09 -4.33 -15.18
CA LYS A 625 -46.94 -5.35 -15.78
C LYS A 625 -46.11 -6.58 -16.23
N MET A 626 -46.38 -7.74 -15.65
CA MET A 626 -45.69 -8.99 -15.92
C MET A 626 -46.72 -10.12 -16.06
N MET A 627 -46.62 -10.91 -17.12
CA MET A 627 -47.47 -12.10 -17.36
C MET A 627 -48.99 -11.85 -17.27
N GLY A 628 -49.45 -10.64 -17.54
CA GLY A 628 -50.84 -10.24 -17.52
C GLY A 628 -51.33 -9.58 -16.22
N GLU A 629 -50.56 -9.66 -15.15
CA GLU A 629 -50.84 -9.03 -13.85
C GLU A 629 -49.80 -7.93 -13.52
N ILE A 630 -50.02 -7.14 -12.47
CA ILE A 630 -49.12 -6.09 -12.01
C ILE A 630 -48.30 -6.61 -10.84
N SER A 631 -46.97 -6.65 -11.01
CA SER A 631 -45.99 -6.90 -9.93
C SER A 631 -45.71 -5.62 -9.16
N GLN A 632 -45.82 -5.63 -7.82
CA GLN A 632 -45.74 -4.46 -6.95
C GLN A 632 -44.65 -4.66 -5.89
N GLY A 633 -43.39 -4.63 -6.30
CA GLY A 633 -42.22 -4.81 -5.44
C GLY A 633 -41.31 -5.93 -5.95
N MET A 634 -40.23 -6.19 -5.20
CA MET A 634 -39.25 -7.23 -5.51
C MET A 634 -38.80 -7.94 -4.23
N ILE A 635 -38.95 -9.27 -4.18
CA ILE A 635 -38.36 -10.10 -3.11
C ILE A 635 -36.84 -10.07 -3.28
N LEU A 636 -36.11 -9.74 -2.24
CA LEU A 636 -34.65 -9.70 -2.24
C LEU A 636 -34.10 -11.10 -1.99
N CYS A 637 -33.09 -11.44 -2.79
CA CYS A 637 -32.35 -12.71 -2.68
C CYS A 637 -30.85 -12.41 -2.66
N ALA A 638 -30.10 -13.23 -1.93
CA ALA A 638 -28.67 -13.36 -2.11
C ALA A 638 -28.40 -14.40 -3.20
N GLU A 639 -27.40 -14.17 -4.03
CA GLU A 639 -26.93 -15.10 -5.04
C GLU A 639 -25.46 -15.42 -4.73
N ASP A 640 -25.13 -16.72 -4.67
CA ASP A 640 -23.74 -17.15 -4.48
C ASP A 640 -22.99 -17.27 -5.82
N SER A 641 -21.69 -17.57 -5.75
CA SER A 641 -20.81 -17.71 -6.93
C SER A 641 -21.26 -18.79 -7.92
N ASP A 642 -22.08 -19.74 -7.49
CA ASP A 642 -22.60 -20.82 -8.31
C ASP A 642 -24.01 -20.52 -8.89
N GLY A 643 -24.50 -19.29 -8.68
CA GLY A 643 -25.82 -18.85 -9.12
C GLY A 643 -26.98 -19.40 -8.29
N LYS A 644 -26.70 -19.93 -7.10
CA LYS A 644 -27.73 -20.41 -6.17
C LYS A 644 -28.33 -19.24 -5.41
N LEU A 645 -29.66 -19.13 -5.48
CA LEU A 645 -30.41 -18.06 -4.84
C LEU A 645 -30.87 -18.46 -3.44
N SER A 646 -30.75 -17.54 -2.48
CA SER A 646 -31.35 -17.64 -1.14
C SER A 646 -32.15 -16.39 -0.84
N ILE A 647 -33.40 -16.52 -0.42
CA ILE A 647 -34.23 -15.39 -0.01
C ILE A 647 -33.63 -14.72 1.24
N LEU A 648 -33.70 -13.38 1.30
CA LEU A 648 -33.41 -12.66 2.54
C LEU A 648 -34.63 -12.72 3.45
N THR A 649 -34.43 -13.11 4.71
CA THR A 649 -35.47 -13.31 5.71
C THR A 649 -35.05 -12.74 7.07
N THR A 650 -35.96 -12.64 8.01
CA THR A 650 -35.69 -12.33 9.42
C THR A 650 -35.26 -13.61 10.16
N LEU A 651 -34.32 -13.48 11.12
CA LEU A 651 -33.93 -14.59 11.99
C LEU A 651 -35.08 -15.07 12.90
N ASP A 652 -35.98 -14.15 13.27
CA ASP A 652 -37.22 -14.48 13.95
C ASP A 652 -38.33 -14.74 12.91
N GLU A 653 -38.76 -15.98 12.80
CA GLU A 653 -39.79 -16.41 11.86
C GLU A 653 -41.16 -15.79 12.15
N ASN A 654 -41.40 -15.32 13.37
CA ASN A 654 -42.65 -14.67 13.81
C ASN A 654 -42.55 -13.12 13.75
N PHE A 655 -41.49 -12.56 13.15
CA PHE A 655 -41.36 -11.11 13.06
C PHE A 655 -42.55 -10.47 12.35
N GLU A 656 -43.00 -9.30 12.83
CA GLU A 656 -44.25 -8.66 12.37
C GLU A 656 -44.19 -8.32 10.87
N SER A 657 -45.16 -8.78 10.11
CA SER A 657 -45.33 -8.47 8.69
C SER A 657 -45.75 -7.01 8.51
N GLY A 658 -45.09 -6.29 7.60
CA GLY A 658 -45.25 -4.85 7.38
C GLY A 658 -44.19 -3.99 8.04
N SER A 659 -43.35 -4.55 8.91
CA SER A 659 -42.26 -3.82 9.56
C SER A 659 -41.29 -3.26 8.54
N ALA A 660 -40.86 -2.01 8.75
CA ALA A 660 -39.84 -1.39 7.94
C ALA A 660 -38.45 -1.93 8.33
N ILE A 661 -37.55 -1.97 7.36
CA ILE A 661 -36.11 -2.27 7.54
C ILE A 661 -35.37 -0.95 7.39
N SER A 662 -34.57 -0.61 8.40
CA SER A 662 -33.80 0.63 8.48
C SER A 662 -32.30 0.35 8.60
#